data_411900381f66a85cee9a26db46d29428
#
_entry.id   411900381f66a85cee9a26db46d29428
#
_cell.length_a   1.000
_cell.length_b   1.000
_cell.length_c   1.000
_cell.angle_alpha   90.00
_cell.angle_beta   90.00
_cell.angle_gamma   90.00
#
_symmetry.space_group_name_H-M   'P 1'
#
loop_
_entity.id
_entity.type
_entity.pdbx_description
1 polymer ?
#
loop_
_entity_poly.entity_id
_entity_poly.type
_entity_poly.pdbx_seq_one_letter_code
_entity_poly.pdbx_strand_id
1 'polypeptide(L)'
;MLNGCFLKSLMAAISNALWLLLATLFRLLSKIMMRRYKKISTFAVMNTPIQALMQQKALLQVEYACEKESFRRQTEATGMARKVKRGDAWYPVTAGRSYYNSLNQPCVEIVRQQDDDIEHNFEFGRPVMFFTTTSAPVKNEQTTISYLSFTATVSYADGGRMVVTLPDMSRAVELQQPGAPLGVQLSFDETSYRLMFEALDRAMRAKGNRLAYLRDLFYTPTVKPQHFAFAPMRFPWLNATQEKAVNEVLWTKDVMVVHGPPGTGKTTTLVEAIHKTLQRESQVLVCAQSNMAVDWIAEKLVDRGISVLRIGNPTRVNDKMLSFTYERRFEAHPDYPQLWSLRKAMRELRSQRKRSDSWHQKMERLKSRATELELRINAELFGEARVIASTLTGAANRLLDGMKFGTLFIDEAAQALEAACWIPMRRTTRVVFAGDHCQLPPTVKSIAALRGGLGKTLMERIVENHPEAVTLLGVQYRMNEHIMKFSSDWFYGGKVQTAPEVKNRGILDYDEPMQWIDTSLTGAKEEFVGESFGRINKQEAQLTIDTLRSYYAKIGRTRALDERIDVGVISPYRAQVQYLRQLIRRDDELRPLRRLITVNTVDGFQGQERDVIIISLVRANDDGQIGFLSDLRRMNVAITRARMKLIILGNAATMTKHGFYKKLFRFCGHDDEALTEE
;
A
#
# COMPACT_ATOMS: atom_id res chain seq x y z
N MET A 1 55.97 -4.00 22.78
CA MET A 1 54.95 -3.87 21.70
C MET A 1 54.28 -5.16 21.28
N LEU A 2 54.47 -6.29 21.96
CA LEU A 2 53.91 -7.60 21.58
C LEU A 2 52.57 -7.96 22.25
N ASN A 3 52.17 -7.27 23.35
CA ASN A 3 50.95 -7.63 24.09
C ASN A 3 49.65 -7.01 23.53
N GLY A 4 49.71 -5.95 22.69
CA GLY A 4 48.53 -5.30 22.16
C GLY A 4 47.87 -6.04 20.96
N CYS A 5 48.68 -6.77 20.18
CA CYS A 5 48.20 -7.52 19.02
C CYS A 5 47.48 -8.80 19.43
N PHE A 6 47.96 -9.45 20.49
CA PHE A 6 47.38 -10.70 21.00
C PHE A 6 46.01 -10.48 21.64
N LEU A 7 45.84 -9.35 22.39
CA LEU A 7 44.56 -9.02 22.98
C LEU A 7 43.49 -8.66 21.92
N LYS A 8 43.87 -7.96 20.86
CA LYS A 8 42.92 -7.62 19.74
C LYS A 8 42.53 -8.91 18.96
N SER A 9 43.45 -9.80 18.72
CA SER A 9 43.15 -11.08 18.07
C SER A 9 42.26 -11.98 18.93
N LEU A 10 42.50 -12.02 20.26
CA LEU A 10 41.67 -12.78 21.21
C LEU A 10 40.26 -12.21 21.33
N MET A 11 40.08 -10.86 21.37
CA MET A 11 38.77 -10.19 21.39
C MET A 11 38.00 -10.41 20.08
N ALA A 12 38.66 -10.41 18.93
CA ALA A 12 38.05 -10.71 17.64
C ALA A 12 37.61 -12.19 17.56
N ALA A 13 38.42 -13.10 18.08
CA ALA A 13 38.10 -14.54 18.14
C ALA A 13 36.90 -14.81 19.07
N ILE A 14 36.84 -14.16 20.24
CA ILE A 14 35.74 -14.26 21.19
C ILE A 14 34.44 -13.65 20.58
N SER A 15 34.54 -12.51 19.91
CA SER A 15 33.40 -11.87 19.21
C SER A 15 32.85 -12.79 18.10
N ASN A 16 33.72 -13.40 17.30
CA ASN A 16 33.31 -14.34 16.25
C ASN A 16 32.71 -15.63 16.83
N ALA A 17 33.26 -16.16 17.91
CA ALA A 17 32.72 -17.33 18.59
C ALA A 17 31.36 -17.06 19.22
N LEU A 18 31.18 -15.89 19.83
CA LEU A 18 29.87 -15.42 20.36
C LEU A 18 28.82 -15.24 19.24
N TRP A 19 29.24 -14.70 18.08
CA TRP A 19 28.39 -14.58 16.89
C TRP A 19 27.98 -15.94 16.31
N LEU A 20 28.90 -16.90 16.25
CA LEU A 20 28.58 -18.28 15.82
C LEU A 20 27.64 -18.99 16.82
N LEU A 21 27.83 -18.78 18.11
CA LEU A 21 26.93 -19.30 19.14
C LEU A 21 25.54 -18.70 19.07
N LEU A 22 25.42 -17.38 18.90
CA LEU A 22 24.13 -16.70 18.71
C LEU A 22 23.44 -17.12 17.41
N ALA A 23 24.19 -17.27 16.31
CA ALA A 23 23.65 -17.76 15.05
C ALA A 23 23.18 -19.22 15.12
N THR A 24 23.93 -20.09 15.85
CA THR A 24 23.53 -21.48 16.08
C THR A 24 22.33 -21.57 17.04
N LEU A 25 22.29 -20.77 18.09
CA LEU A 25 21.13 -20.68 18.99
C LEU A 25 19.87 -20.21 18.26
N PHE A 26 20.01 -19.22 17.39
CA PHE A 26 18.91 -18.72 16.56
C PHE A 26 18.43 -19.77 15.54
N ARG A 27 19.35 -20.52 14.93
CA ARG A 27 19.02 -21.69 14.07
C ARG A 27 18.36 -22.83 14.86
N LEU A 28 18.78 -23.04 16.09
CA LEU A 28 18.17 -24.06 16.96
C LEU A 28 16.76 -23.64 17.41
N LEU A 29 16.59 -22.39 17.84
CA LEU A 29 15.29 -21.82 18.21
C LEU A 29 14.33 -21.80 17.01
N SER A 30 14.82 -21.43 15.83
CA SER A 30 14.02 -21.49 14.60
C SER A 30 13.63 -22.93 14.21
N LYS A 31 14.56 -23.91 14.39
CA LYS A 31 14.25 -25.33 14.18
C LYS A 31 13.29 -25.90 15.24
N ILE A 32 13.39 -25.46 16.49
CA ILE A 32 12.46 -25.87 17.58
C ILE A 32 11.07 -25.24 17.33
N MET A 33 11.01 -23.98 16.93
CA MET A 33 9.76 -23.34 16.51
C MET A 33 9.17 -24.03 15.28
N MET A 34 9.99 -24.35 14.26
CA MET A 34 9.53 -25.08 13.07
C MET A 34 9.09 -26.52 13.39
N ARG A 35 9.75 -27.23 14.35
CA ARG A 35 9.30 -28.55 14.79
C ARG A 35 7.99 -28.49 15.60
N ARG A 36 7.80 -27.48 16.45
CA ARG A 36 6.49 -27.21 17.08
C ARG A 36 5.43 -26.89 16.03
N TYR A 37 5.76 -26.11 15.00
CA TYR A 37 4.87 -25.79 13.88
C TYR A 37 4.50 -27.04 13.04
N LYS A 38 5.47 -27.93 12.71
CA LYS A 38 5.16 -29.18 12.00
C LYS A 38 4.25 -30.13 12.80
N LYS A 39 4.34 -30.15 14.14
CA LYS A 39 3.41 -30.92 14.98
C LYS A 39 2.00 -30.32 15.02
N ILE A 40 1.85 -29.01 14.76
CA ILE A 40 0.56 -28.32 14.69
C ILE A 40 -0.10 -28.52 13.32
N SER A 41 0.67 -28.73 12.24
CA SER A 41 0.14 -28.88 10.88
C SER A 41 -0.36 -30.32 10.55
N THR A 42 -0.18 -31.30 11.43
CA THR A 42 -0.58 -32.70 11.18
C THR A 42 -1.88 -33.11 11.88
N PHE A 43 -2.53 -32.20 12.60
CA PHE A 43 -3.90 -32.42 13.10
C PHE A 43 -4.87 -31.55 12.30
N ALA A 44 -5.74 -32.15 11.52
CA ALA A 44 -6.98 -31.59 11.04
C ALA A 44 -7.92 -31.36 12.24
N VAL A 45 -7.51 -30.55 13.21
CA VAL A 45 -8.35 -30.03 14.28
C VAL A 45 -9.10 -28.86 13.67
N MET A 46 -10.42 -28.86 13.73
CA MET A 46 -11.25 -27.69 13.46
C MET A 46 -10.70 -26.52 14.27
N ASN A 47 -9.88 -25.67 13.61
CA ASN A 47 -9.30 -24.50 14.27
C ASN A 47 -10.46 -23.59 14.70
N THR A 48 -10.62 -23.35 16.01
CA THR A 48 -11.60 -22.37 16.47
C THR A 48 -11.24 -20.99 15.90
N PRO A 49 -12.22 -20.09 15.68
CA PRO A 49 -11.96 -18.73 15.21
C PRO A 49 -10.85 -18.01 16.00
N ILE A 50 -10.80 -18.25 17.31
CA ILE A 50 -9.77 -17.67 18.20
C ILE A 50 -8.38 -18.24 17.90
N GLN A 51 -8.27 -19.56 17.69
CA GLN A 51 -6.99 -20.19 17.35
C GLN A 51 -6.46 -19.69 16.00
N ALA A 52 -7.33 -19.52 15.02
CA ALA A 52 -6.95 -18.96 13.73
C ALA A 52 -6.46 -17.51 13.84
N LEU A 53 -7.11 -16.67 14.67
CA LEU A 53 -6.63 -15.31 14.94
C LEU A 53 -5.31 -15.30 15.73
N MET A 54 -5.10 -16.24 16.66
CA MET A 54 -3.81 -16.42 17.34
C MET A 54 -2.69 -16.76 16.35
N GLN A 55 -2.98 -17.64 15.37
CA GLN A 55 -2.04 -17.96 14.30
C GLN A 55 -1.72 -16.71 13.46
N GLN A 56 -2.73 -15.95 13.04
CA GLN A 56 -2.54 -14.70 12.30
C GLN A 56 -1.69 -13.71 13.10
N LYS A 57 -1.93 -13.58 14.39
CA LYS A 57 -1.12 -12.71 15.27
C LYS A 57 0.34 -13.17 15.35
N ALA A 58 0.57 -14.48 15.49
CA ALA A 58 1.93 -15.03 15.50
C ALA A 58 2.67 -14.81 14.17
N LEU A 59 1.98 -14.98 13.04
CA LEU A 59 2.56 -14.72 11.72
C LEU A 59 2.85 -13.23 11.51
N LEU A 60 1.97 -12.35 11.98
CA LEU A 60 2.19 -10.90 11.97
C LEU A 60 3.40 -10.49 12.83
N GLN A 61 3.66 -11.18 13.96
CA GLN A 61 4.87 -10.97 14.76
C GLN A 61 6.14 -11.35 13.99
N VAL A 62 6.09 -12.45 13.22
CA VAL A 62 7.23 -12.86 12.36
C VAL A 62 7.48 -11.82 11.29
N GLU A 63 6.44 -11.30 10.65
CA GLU A 63 6.55 -10.24 9.64
C GLU A 63 7.12 -8.95 10.24
N TYR A 64 6.56 -8.50 11.38
CA TYR A 64 7.06 -7.35 12.12
C TYR A 64 8.55 -7.46 12.47
N ALA A 65 8.96 -8.60 13.00
CA ALA A 65 10.36 -8.83 13.36
C ALA A 65 11.27 -8.83 12.12
N CYS A 66 10.82 -9.43 11.00
CA CYS A 66 11.53 -9.45 9.74
C CYS A 66 11.70 -8.04 9.15
N GLU A 67 10.63 -7.25 9.13
CA GLU A 67 10.68 -5.86 8.62
C GLU A 67 11.54 -4.96 9.50
N LYS A 68 11.39 -5.06 10.82
CA LYS A 68 12.19 -4.28 11.78
C LYS A 68 13.68 -4.60 11.64
N GLU A 69 14.03 -5.88 11.54
CA GLU A 69 15.41 -6.31 11.37
C GLU A 69 15.98 -5.90 9.99
N SER A 70 15.18 -6.02 8.93
CA SER A 70 15.57 -5.56 7.59
C SER A 70 15.84 -4.05 7.57
N PHE A 71 14.96 -3.27 8.21
CA PHE A 71 15.13 -1.83 8.37
C PHE A 71 16.39 -1.50 9.19
N ARG A 72 16.60 -2.21 10.31
CA ARG A 72 17.78 -2.06 11.16
C ARG A 72 19.08 -2.32 10.39
N ARG A 73 19.15 -3.44 9.65
CA ARG A 73 20.32 -3.77 8.82
C ARG A 73 20.58 -2.73 7.74
N GLN A 74 19.54 -2.28 7.05
CA GLN A 74 19.69 -1.22 6.05
C GLN A 74 20.15 0.09 6.68
N THR A 75 19.70 0.38 7.91
CA THR A 75 20.04 1.60 8.64
C THR A 75 21.44 1.52 9.26
N GLU A 76 21.84 0.40 9.85
CA GLU A 76 23.15 0.23 10.51
C GLU A 76 24.27 -0.09 9.51
N ALA A 77 24.03 -0.97 8.53
CA ALA A 77 25.04 -1.37 7.55
C ALA A 77 25.33 -0.28 6.49
N THR A 78 24.43 0.70 6.33
CA THR A 78 24.60 1.75 5.34
C THR A 78 25.26 2.98 5.99
N GLY A 79 26.48 3.30 5.60
CA GLY A 79 27.15 4.54 6.04
C GLY A 79 26.36 5.80 5.71
N MET A 80 26.53 6.87 6.51
CA MET A 80 25.73 8.11 6.42
C MET A 80 25.72 8.71 5.01
N ALA A 81 26.85 8.76 4.33
CA ALA A 81 26.94 9.29 2.96
C ALA A 81 26.04 8.50 1.97
N ARG A 82 25.94 7.18 2.13
CA ARG A 82 25.03 6.35 1.30
C ARG A 82 23.55 6.59 1.65
N LYS A 83 23.22 6.79 2.95
CA LYS A 83 21.85 7.11 3.38
C LYS A 83 21.38 8.43 2.79
N VAL A 84 22.23 9.45 2.83
CA VAL A 84 21.95 10.77 2.25
C VAL A 84 21.76 10.66 0.73
N LYS A 85 22.65 9.94 0.03
CA LYS A 85 22.55 9.72 -1.43
C LYS A 85 21.30 8.94 -1.83
N ARG A 86 20.79 8.04 -0.96
CA ARG A 86 19.54 7.29 -1.18
C ARG A 86 18.30 8.09 -0.82
N GLY A 87 18.44 9.28 -0.18
CA GLY A 87 17.32 10.06 0.31
C GLY A 87 16.67 9.55 1.60
N ASP A 88 17.31 8.61 2.31
CA ASP A 88 16.81 8.04 3.58
C ASP A 88 17.21 8.87 4.81
N ALA A 89 18.17 9.78 4.65
CA ALA A 89 18.64 10.71 5.67
C ALA A 89 18.99 12.07 5.05
N TRP A 90 18.83 13.12 5.85
CA TRP A 90 19.40 14.45 5.57
C TRP A 90 20.47 14.78 6.63
N TYR A 91 21.65 15.16 6.16
CA TYR A 91 22.77 15.53 7.00
C TYR A 91 23.78 16.38 6.22
N PRO A 92 24.23 17.55 6.72
CA PRO A 92 23.71 18.22 7.90
C PRO A 92 22.38 18.94 7.66
N VAL A 93 21.61 19.17 8.74
CA VAL A 93 20.37 19.94 8.70
C VAL A 93 20.34 21.02 9.77
N THR A 94 19.52 22.04 9.57
CA THR A 94 19.21 23.09 10.56
C THR A 94 17.74 23.05 10.93
N ALA A 95 17.43 23.20 12.22
CA ALA A 95 16.07 23.40 12.69
C ALA A 95 15.74 24.90 12.61
N GLY A 96 14.75 25.23 11.79
CA GLY A 96 14.28 26.59 11.57
C GLY A 96 13.15 26.96 12.54
N ARG A 97 12.11 27.60 12.00
CA ARG A 97 10.97 28.11 12.77
C ARG A 97 10.18 26.97 13.43
N SER A 98 9.88 27.15 14.73
CA SER A 98 8.92 26.29 15.45
C SER A 98 7.58 26.99 15.64
N TYR A 99 6.47 26.25 15.51
CA TYR A 99 5.12 26.79 15.62
C TYR A 99 4.12 25.68 15.96
N TYR A 100 2.89 26.07 16.26
CA TYR A 100 1.78 25.12 16.39
C TYR A 100 0.95 25.13 15.10
N ASN A 101 0.65 23.95 14.57
CA ASN A 101 -0.27 23.82 13.42
C ASN A 101 -1.73 24.06 13.84
N SER A 102 -2.66 24.01 12.89
CA SER A 102 -4.09 24.21 13.09
C SER A 102 -4.72 23.27 14.12
N LEU A 103 -4.20 22.05 14.24
CA LEU A 103 -4.61 21.05 15.23
C LEU A 103 -3.92 21.24 16.59
N ASN A 104 -3.21 22.36 16.79
CA ASN A 104 -2.45 22.66 18.00
C ASN A 104 -1.35 21.64 18.31
N GLN A 105 -0.78 21.06 17.28
CA GLN A 105 0.38 20.18 17.40
C GLN A 105 1.67 20.98 17.20
N PRO A 106 2.72 20.76 18.03
CA PRO A 106 3.99 21.45 17.88
C PRO A 106 4.72 20.97 16.62
N CYS A 107 5.16 21.89 15.81
CA CYS A 107 5.88 21.63 14.56
C CYS A 107 7.19 22.41 14.53
N VAL A 108 8.18 21.87 13.83
CA VAL A 108 9.44 22.54 13.54
C VAL A 108 9.81 22.33 12.06
N GLU A 109 10.36 23.38 11.49
CA GLU A 109 10.88 23.35 10.14
C GLU A 109 12.32 22.83 10.15
N ILE A 110 12.63 21.89 9.26
CA ILE A 110 13.96 21.31 9.08
C ILE A 110 14.41 21.65 7.66
N VAL A 111 15.58 22.25 7.56
CA VAL A 111 16.15 22.70 6.28
C VAL A 111 17.47 21.97 6.05
N ARG A 112 17.65 21.45 4.86
CA ARG A 112 18.90 20.83 4.41
C ARG A 112 19.91 21.92 4.07
N GLN A 113 21.15 21.76 4.52
CA GLN A 113 22.20 22.75 4.28
C GLN A 113 22.86 22.64 2.90
N GLN A 114 22.75 21.48 2.26
CA GLN A 114 23.31 21.26 0.92
C GLN A 114 22.17 21.21 -0.10
N ASP A 115 22.34 21.98 -1.16
CA ASP A 115 21.36 22.12 -2.26
C ASP A 115 21.65 21.09 -3.37
N ASP A 116 21.84 19.85 -2.99
CA ASP A 116 21.93 18.75 -3.95
C ASP A 116 20.52 18.34 -4.36
N ASP A 117 20.30 18.27 -5.67
CA ASP A 117 19.05 17.83 -6.30
C ASP A 117 18.85 16.30 -6.12
N ILE A 118 18.94 15.83 -4.87
CA ILE A 118 18.78 14.43 -4.50
C ILE A 118 17.34 14.20 -4.11
N GLU A 119 16.66 13.31 -4.85
CA GLU A 119 15.35 12.77 -4.49
C GLU A 119 15.41 12.22 -3.05
N HIS A 120 14.37 12.48 -2.25
CA HIS A 120 14.30 12.00 -0.88
C HIS A 120 13.09 11.10 -0.66
N ASN A 121 13.19 10.21 0.35
CA ASN A 121 12.14 9.27 0.75
C ASN A 121 11.34 9.77 1.96
N PHE A 122 11.50 11.04 2.35
CA PHE A 122 10.71 11.65 3.42
C PHE A 122 9.32 12.00 2.89
N GLU A 123 8.41 11.07 3.11
CA GLU A 123 7.00 11.26 2.80
C GLU A 123 6.27 11.65 4.08
N PHE A 124 5.19 12.38 3.90
CA PHE A 124 4.32 12.75 5.01
C PHE A 124 3.84 11.53 5.83
N GLY A 125 3.77 11.73 7.16
CA GLY A 125 3.36 10.69 8.12
C GLY A 125 4.42 9.62 8.35
N ARG A 126 5.57 9.69 7.67
CA ARG A 126 6.72 8.84 8.00
C ARG A 126 7.31 9.25 9.34
N PRO A 127 7.56 8.32 10.24
CA PRO A 127 8.31 8.60 11.45
C PRO A 127 9.77 8.88 11.10
N VAL A 128 10.35 9.86 11.79
CA VAL A 128 11.76 10.24 11.66
C VAL A 128 12.43 10.29 13.02
N MET A 129 13.72 10.02 13.03
CA MET A 129 14.59 10.15 14.20
C MET A 129 15.66 11.17 13.90
N PHE A 130 15.95 12.01 14.89
CA PHE A 130 17.05 12.96 14.85
C PHE A 130 18.31 12.36 15.48
N PHE A 131 19.45 12.78 14.98
CA PHE A 131 20.75 12.38 15.52
C PHE A 131 21.74 13.52 15.44
N THR A 132 22.72 13.48 16.33
CA THR A 132 23.88 14.34 16.30
C THR A 132 25.14 13.53 16.03
N THR A 133 26.14 14.17 15.46
CA THR A 133 27.43 13.54 15.19
C THR A 133 28.53 14.22 15.98
N THR A 134 29.35 13.43 16.65
CA THR A 134 30.58 13.90 17.28
C THR A 134 31.76 13.52 16.40
N SER A 135 32.50 14.51 15.92
CA SER A 135 33.77 14.29 15.20
C SER A 135 34.81 13.80 16.20
N ALA A 136 35.39 12.63 15.98
CA ALA A 136 36.54 12.20 16.77
C ALA A 136 37.73 13.10 16.45
N PRO A 137 38.52 13.52 17.46
CA PRO A 137 39.70 14.38 17.27
C PRO A 137 40.87 13.70 16.57
N VAL A 138 40.77 12.43 16.20
CA VAL A 138 41.84 11.64 15.57
C VAL A 138 41.43 11.14 14.19
N LYS A 139 42.31 11.31 13.20
CA LYS A 139 42.10 11.07 11.75
C LYS A 139 41.65 9.67 11.31
N ASN A 140 41.40 8.71 12.20
CA ASN A 140 41.03 7.33 11.87
C ASN A 140 39.88 6.77 12.73
N GLU A 141 39.16 7.56 13.53
CA GLU A 141 38.01 7.08 14.28
C GLU A 141 36.70 7.37 13.55
N GLN A 142 35.80 6.40 13.55
CA GLN A 142 34.48 6.48 12.93
C GLN A 142 33.65 7.57 13.62
N THR A 143 33.01 8.45 12.84
CA THR A 143 32.02 9.43 13.32
C THR A 143 30.99 8.72 14.19
N THR A 144 30.92 9.07 15.47
CA THR A 144 29.93 8.50 16.39
C THR A 144 28.59 9.22 16.20
N ILE A 145 27.54 8.43 15.92
CA ILE A 145 26.17 8.91 15.76
C ILE A 145 25.43 8.69 17.07
N SER A 146 24.89 9.77 17.65
CA SER A 146 24.04 9.73 18.84
C SER A 146 22.61 10.09 18.46
N TYR A 147 21.66 9.18 18.69
CA TYR A 147 20.25 9.42 18.41
C TYR A 147 19.57 10.14 19.57
N LEU A 148 18.69 11.09 19.23
CA LEU A 148 17.84 11.74 20.21
C LEU A 148 16.74 10.77 20.68
N SER A 149 16.25 10.95 21.90
CA SER A 149 15.35 10.01 22.60
C SER A 149 13.90 10.07 22.14
N PHE A 150 13.57 10.79 21.07
CA PHE A 150 12.22 10.93 20.57
C PHE A 150 12.14 10.69 19.06
N THR A 151 10.95 10.36 18.61
CA THR A 151 10.59 10.29 17.19
C THR A 151 9.65 11.43 16.84
N ALA A 152 9.79 11.98 15.65
CA ALA A 152 8.87 12.96 15.08
C ALA A 152 8.18 12.39 13.84
N THR A 153 7.16 13.07 13.36
CA THR A 153 6.44 12.64 12.16
C THR A 153 6.54 13.71 11.09
N VAL A 154 6.90 13.33 9.88
CA VAL A 154 6.95 14.27 8.75
C VAL A 154 5.54 14.79 8.47
N SER A 155 5.37 16.10 8.49
CA SER A 155 4.10 16.79 8.19
C SER A 155 4.11 17.48 6.82
N TYR A 156 5.29 17.69 6.26
CA TYR A 156 5.51 18.26 4.93
C TYR A 156 6.94 18.00 4.53
N ALA A 157 7.20 17.73 3.27
CA ALA A 157 8.55 17.67 2.71
C ALA A 157 8.50 18.04 1.23
N ASP A 158 9.34 18.99 0.83
CA ASP A 158 9.48 19.45 -0.54
C ASP A 158 10.89 19.99 -0.75
N GLY A 159 11.59 19.45 -1.75
CA GLY A 159 12.97 19.83 -2.03
C GLY A 159 13.90 19.68 -0.81
N GLY A 160 14.55 20.77 -0.41
CA GLY A 160 15.43 20.81 0.76
C GLY A 160 14.74 21.19 2.09
N ARG A 161 13.42 21.30 2.13
CA ARG A 161 12.64 21.76 3.28
C ARG A 161 11.66 20.70 3.76
N MET A 162 11.63 20.45 5.06
CA MET A 162 10.69 19.53 5.70
C MET A 162 10.09 20.18 6.95
N VAL A 163 8.81 19.90 7.23
CA VAL A 163 8.18 20.22 8.51
C VAL A 163 7.88 18.91 9.22
N VAL A 164 8.22 18.83 10.49
CA VAL A 164 7.92 17.67 11.33
C VAL A 164 7.04 18.05 12.51
N THR A 165 6.10 17.18 12.85
CA THR A 165 5.32 17.27 14.09
C THR A 165 6.08 16.58 15.20
N LEU A 166 6.24 17.30 16.31
CA LEU A 166 6.97 16.85 17.50
C LEU A 166 6.02 16.33 18.59
N PRO A 167 6.51 15.49 19.53
CA PRO A 167 5.72 15.09 20.69
C PRO A 167 5.33 16.29 21.58
N ASP A 168 6.24 17.22 21.76
CA ASP A 168 6.05 18.46 22.53
C ASP A 168 6.98 19.59 22.03
N MET A 169 6.71 20.84 22.45
CA MET A 169 7.47 22.00 21.97
C MET A 169 8.88 22.09 22.59
N SER A 170 9.16 21.42 23.70
CA SER A 170 10.49 21.41 24.31
C SER A 170 11.52 20.76 23.38
N ARG A 171 11.06 19.78 22.57
CA ARG A 171 11.89 19.12 21.55
C ARG A 171 12.30 20.05 20.41
N ALA A 172 11.50 21.07 20.12
CA ALA A 172 11.90 22.09 19.14
C ALA A 172 13.13 22.88 19.61
N VAL A 173 13.18 23.22 20.91
CA VAL A 173 14.33 23.92 21.49
C VAL A 173 15.60 23.06 21.45
N GLU A 174 15.45 21.75 21.76
CA GLU A 174 16.53 20.77 21.67
C GLU A 174 17.10 20.66 20.25
N LEU A 175 16.23 20.70 19.23
CA LEU A 175 16.64 20.67 17.82
C LEU A 175 17.27 21.98 17.33
N GLN A 176 16.83 23.11 17.86
CA GLN A 176 17.37 24.46 17.50
C GLN A 176 18.74 24.75 18.12
N GLN A 177 19.09 24.05 19.20
CA GLN A 177 20.40 24.19 19.90
C GLN A 177 21.04 22.80 20.09
N PRO A 178 21.40 22.09 19.01
CA PRO A 178 21.81 20.69 19.12
C PRO A 178 23.23 20.47 19.69
N GLY A 179 24.02 21.51 19.93
CA GLY A 179 25.39 21.42 20.44
C GLY A 179 26.41 20.73 19.51
N ALA A 180 25.93 20.04 18.48
CA ALA A 180 26.69 19.29 17.49
C ALA A 180 25.90 19.25 16.15
N PRO A 181 26.55 18.94 15.00
CA PRO A 181 25.88 18.87 13.72
C PRO A 181 24.67 17.92 13.78
N LEU A 182 23.51 18.44 13.40
CA LEU A 182 22.23 17.74 13.44
C LEU A 182 21.96 17.00 12.12
N GLY A 183 21.38 15.83 12.23
CA GLY A 183 20.84 15.08 11.10
C GLY A 183 19.46 14.49 11.40
N VAL A 184 18.75 14.10 10.36
CA VAL A 184 17.46 13.43 10.45
C VAL A 184 17.44 12.24 9.51
N GLN A 185 16.86 11.12 9.96
CA GLN A 185 16.68 9.94 9.13
C GLN A 185 15.31 9.33 9.34
N LEU A 186 14.86 8.54 8.34
CA LEU A 186 13.64 7.75 8.46
C LEU A 186 13.75 6.78 9.64
N SER A 187 12.64 6.61 10.36
CA SER A 187 12.49 5.62 11.42
C SER A 187 11.52 4.52 10.99
N PHE A 188 11.58 3.38 11.67
CA PHE A 188 10.64 2.29 11.44
C PHE A 188 9.24 2.64 11.97
N ASP A 189 8.20 2.47 11.14
CA ASP A 189 6.81 2.72 11.55
C ASP A 189 6.24 1.50 12.28
N GLU A 190 6.27 1.56 13.61
CA GLU A 190 5.66 0.54 14.47
C GLU A 190 4.15 0.74 14.68
N THR A 191 3.62 1.92 14.34
CA THR A 191 2.24 2.29 14.68
C THR A 191 1.22 1.40 14.00
N SER A 192 1.41 1.13 12.72
CA SER A 192 0.52 0.26 11.95
C SER A 192 0.48 -1.16 12.52
N TYR A 193 1.63 -1.71 12.89
CA TYR A 193 1.72 -3.04 13.51
C TYR A 193 1.03 -3.08 14.88
N ARG A 194 1.27 -2.07 15.73
CA ARG A 194 0.63 -1.96 17.03
C ARG A 194 -0.90 -1.96 16.90
N LEU A 195 -1.45 -1.16 15.98
CA LEU A 195 -2.88 -1.09 15.73
C LEU A 195 -3.46 -2.43 15.25
N MET A 196 -2.74 -3.14 14.39
CA MET A 196 -3.13 -4.48 13.93
C MET A 196 -3.11 -5.50 15.07
N PHE A 197 -2.07 -5.51 15.93
CA PHE A 197 -2.02 -6.37 17.12
C PHE A 197 -3.17 -6.09 18.09
N GLU A 198 -3.42 -4.82 18.38
CA GLU A 198 -4.53 -4.40 19.25
C GLU A 198 -5.90 -4.82 18.68
N ALA A 199 -6.07 -4.73 17.34
CA ALA A 199 -7.31 -5.15 16.69
C ALA A 199 -7.54 -6.66 16.75
N LEU A 200 -6.49 -7.47 16.52
CA LEU A 200 -6.55 -8.93 16.68
C LEU A 200 -6.85 -9.31 18.13
N ASP A 201 -6.19 -8.69 19.11
CA ASP A 201 -6.45 -8.94 20.55
C ASP A 201 -7.89 -8.60 20.93
N ARG A 202 -8.41 -7.51 20.41
CA ARG A 202 -9.81 -7.11 20.64
C ARG A 202 -10.79 -8.10 20.01
N ALA A 203 -10.52 -8.55 18.76
CA ALA A 203 -11.36 -9.55 18.12
C ALA A 203 -11.37 -10.90 18.87
N MET A 204 -10.21 -11.34 19.38
CA MET A 204 -10.08 -12.56 20.17
C MET A 204 -10.80 -12.47 21.53
N ARG A 205 -10.72 -11.31 22.20
CA ARG A 205 -11.35 -11.08 23.52
C ARG A 205 -12.84 -10.79 23.44
N ALA A 206 -13.37 -10.47 22.25
CA ALA A 206 -14.77 -10.15 22.06
C ALA A 206 -15.67 -11.34 22.46
N LYS A 207 -16.70 -11.08 23.30
CA LYS A 207 -17.68 -12.07 23.75
C LYS A 207 -19.07 -11.44 23.74
N GLY A 208 -20.08 -12.16 23.23
CA GLY A 208 -21.48 -11.77 23.27
C GLY A 208 -21.85 -10.46 22.56
N ASN A 209 -20.95 -9.91 21.75
CA ASN A 209 -21.17 -8.66 21.02
C ASN A 209 -21.07 -8.88 19.50
N ARG A 210 -21.38 -7.83 18.72
CA ARG A 210 -21.39 -7.90 17.27
C ARG A 210 -20.02 -8.29 16.67
N LEU A 211 -18.91 -7.83 17.25
CA LEU A 211 -17.58 -8.17 16.80
C LEU A 211 -17.28 -9.68 16.97
N ALA A 212 -17.70 -10.26 18.08
CA ALA A 212 -17.60 -11.70 18.32
C ALA A 212 -18.41 -12.49 17.28
N TYR A 213 -19.65 -12.06 17.02
CA TYR A 213 -20.51 -12.69 16.01
C TYR A 213 -19.87 -12.65 14.62
N LEU A 214 -19.38 -11.50 14.16
CA LEU A 214 -18.72 -11.37 12.85
C LEU A 214 -17.45 -12.23 12.77
N ARG A 215 -16.65 -12.26 13.85
CA ARG A 215 -15.49 -13.17 13.94
C ARG A 215 -15.92 -14.62 13.71
N ASP A 216 -16.90 -15.07 14.47
CA ASP A 216 -17.32 -16.47 14.44
C ASP A 216 -17.97 -16.81 13.08
N LEU A 217 -18.74 -15.89 12.50
CA LEU A 217 -19.28 -16.02 11.16
C LEU A 217 -18.16 -16.19 10.11
N PHE A 218 -17.16 -15.32 10.08
CA PHE A 218 -16.12 -15.34 9.03
C PHE A 218 -15.27 -16.61 9.04
N TYR A 219 -15.16 -17.26 10.20
CA TYR A 219 -14.34 -18.46 10.37
C TYR A 219 -15.14 -19.77 10.38
N THR A 220 -16.46 -19.70 10.41
CA THR A 220 -17.33 -20.89 10.58
C THR A 220 -18.27 -21.05 9.38
N PRO A 221 -17.96 -21.94 8.42
CA PRO A 221 -18.78 -22.11 7.20
C PRO A 221 -20.24 -22.54 7.46
N THR A 222 -20.52 -23.11 8.63
CA THR A 222 -21.88 -23.57 9.00
C THR A 222 -22.78 -22.44 9.48
N VAL A 223 -22.23 -21.31 9.91
CA VAL A 223 -23.03 -20.13 10.28
C VAL A 223 -23.30 -19.32 9.04
N LYS A 224 -24.56 -19.20 8.64
CA LYS A 224 -24.94 -18.50 7.41
C LYS A 224 -25.17 -17.01 7.63
N PRO A 225 -24.69 -16.14 6.72
CA PRO A 225 -24.99 -14.71 6.73
C PRO A 225 -26.50 -14.46 6.64
N GLN A 226 -26.99 -13.51 7.43
CA GLN A 226 -28.40 -13.12 7.44
C GLN A 226 -28.67 -12.00 6.44
N HIS A 227 -29.94 -11.95 5.97
CA HIS A 227 -30.41 -10.95 5.02
C HIS A 227 -31.67 -10.23 5.51
N PHE A 228 -31.85 -9.00 5.03
CA PHE A 228 -33.10 -8.28 5.12
C PHE A 228 -34.02 -8.72 3.97
N ALA A 229 -35.32 -8.65 4.20
CA ALA A 229 -36.31 -8.90 3.18
C ALA A 229 -36.77 -7.56 2.58
N PHE A 230 -36.10 -7.10 1.52
CA PHE A 230 -36.47 -5.93 0.76
C PHE A 230 -36.80 -6.30 -0.68
N ALA A 231 -37.74 -5.55 -1.31
CA ALA A 231 -37.97 -5.69 -2.74
C ALA A 231 -36.71 -5.27 -3.53
N PRO A 232 -36.38 -5.96 -4.63
CA PRO A 232 -35.25 -5.59 -5.46
C PRO A 232 -35.47 -4.23 -6.11
N MET A 233 -34.43 -3.41 -6.10
CA MET A 233 -34.42 -2.12 -6.78
C MET A 233 -33.88 -2.26 -8.20
N ARG A 234 -34.40 -1.48 -9.13
CA ARG A 234 -33.93 -1.40 -10.52
C ARG A 234 -33.03 -0.19 -10.74
N PHE A 235 -31.96 -0.40 -11.49
CA PHE A 235 -30.96 0.59 -11.81
C PHE A 235 -30.68 0.57 -13.32
N PRO A 236 -31.43 1.35 -14.16
CA PRO A 236 -31.28 1.29 -15.61
C PRO A 236 -29.88 1.63 -16.14
N TRP A 237 -29.06 2.31 -15.35
CA TRP A 237 -27.67 2.68 -15.67
C TRP A 237 -26.62 1.64 -15.25
N LEU A 238 -27.03 0.55 -14.60
CA LEU A 238 -26.15 -0.54 -14.20
C LEU A 238 -26.44 -1.77 -15.04
N ASN A 239 -25.43 -2.58 -15.32
CA ASN A 239 -25.65 -3.89 -15.90
C ASN A 239 -26.26 -4.87 -14.85
N ALA A 240 -26.77 -5.99 -15.32
CA ALA A 240 -27.49 -6.96 -14.47
C ALA A 240 -26.66 -7.45 -13.27
N THR A 241 -25.34 -7.64 -13.44
CA THR A 241 -24.46 -8.12 -12.36
C THR A 241 -24.14 -7.02 -11.36
N GLN A 242 -24.01 -5.78 -11.81
CA GLN A 242 -23.85 -4.59 -10.93
C GLN A 242 -25.16 -4.32 -10.16
N GLU A 243 -26.32 -4.35 -10.84
CA GLU A 243 -27.63 -4.22 -10.22
C GLU A 243 -27.82 -5.27 -9.12
N LYS A 244 -27.50 -6.53 -9.43
CA LYS A 244 -27.54 -7.61 -8.44
C LYS A 244 -26.63 -7.30 -7.25
N ALA A 245 -25.37 -6.90 -7.48
CA ALA A 245 -24.43 -6.59 -6.40
C ALA A 245 -24.94 -5.48 -5.48
N VAL A 246 -25.52 -4.39 -6.03
CA VAL A 246 -26.12 -3.32 -5.23
C VAL A 246 -27.27 -3.85 -4.38
N ASN A 247 -28.18 -4.65 -4.95
CA ASN A 247 -29.29 -5.23 -4.20
C ASN A 247 -28.80 -6.16 -3.07
N GLU A 248 -27.82 -7.03 -3.33
CA GLU A 248 -27.23 -7.91 -2.31
C GLU A 248 -26.57 -7.10 -1.16
N VAL A 249 -25.88 -6.00 -1.46
CA VAL A 249 -25.36 -5.09 -0.44
C VAL A 249 -26.49 -4.51 0.42
N LEU A 250 -27.63 -4.15 -0.17
CA LEU A 250 -28.78 -3.62 0.57
C LEU A 250 -29.47 -4.68 1.43
N TRP A 251 -29.45 -5.92 1.00
CA TRP A 251 -30.09 -7.04 1.72
C TRP A 251 -29.22 -7.60 2.84
N THR A 252 -27.90 -7.55 2.73
CA THR A 252 -27.04 -8.14 3.75
C THR A 252 -27.21 -7.50 5.13
N LYS A 253 -27.32 -8.32 6.17
CA LYS A 253 -27.24 -7.89 7.60
C LYS A 253 -25.83 -8.01 8.16
N ASP A 254 -25.02 -8.90 7.61
CA ASP A 254 -23.74 -9.31 8.21
C ASP A 254 -22.55 -8.98 7.32
N VAL A 255 -22.45 -9.64 6.18
CA VAL A 255 -21.31 -9.55 5.27
C VAL A 255 -21.73 -9.73 3.83
N MET A 256 -21.09 -9.00 2.94
CA MET A 256 -21.20 -9.12 1.49
C MET A 256 -19.86 -8.88 0.84
N VAL A 257 -19.54 -9.63 -0.21
CA VAL A 257 -18.35 -9.46 -1.05
C VAL A 257 -18.76 -9.10 -2.46
N VAL A 258 -18.41 -7.90 -2.89
CA VAL A 258 -18.47 -7.46 -4.29
C VAL A 258 -17.16 -7.85 -4.96
N HIS A 259 -17.15 -8.99 -5.65
CA HIS A 259 -15.98 -9.46 -6.38
C HIS A 259 -15.95 -8.78 -7.74
N GLY A 260 -15.03 -7.84 -7.92
CA GLY A 260 -14.92 -6.99 -9.11
C GLY A 260 -13.63 -7.23 -9.88
N PRO A 261 -13.63 -8.14 -10.89
CA PRO A 261 -12.54 -8.28 -11.83
C PRO A 261 -12.14 -6.97 -12.51
N PRO A 262 -10.97 -6.91 -13.17
CA PRO A 262 -10.51 -5.70 -13.82
C PRO A 262 -11.51 -5.16 -14.85
N GLY A 263 -11.77 -3.85 -14.81
CA GLY A 263 -12.64 -3.18 -15.77
C GLY A 263 -14.14 -3.39 -15.61
N THR A 264 -14.59 -4.09 -14.55
CA THR A 264 -16.03 -4.40 -14.35
C THR A 264 -16.84 -3.31 -13.66
N GLY A 265 -16.25 -2.13 -13.40
CA GLY A 265 -16.96 -1.02 -12.76
C GLY A 265 -17.21 -1.24 -11.25
N LYS A 266 -16.30 -1.93 -10.56
CA LYS A 266 -16.34 -2.15 -9.11
C LYS A 266 -16.64 -0.85 -8.33
N THR A 267 -15.88 0.21 -8.60
CA THR A 267 -16.04 1.51 -7.90
C THR A 267 -17.40 2.13 -8.17
N THR A 268 -17.88 2.10 -9.41
CA THR A 268 -19.21 2.60 -9.79
C THR A 268 -20.31 1.85 -9.04
N THR A 269 -20.20 0.53 -8.98
CA THR A 269 -21.14 -0.33 -8.25
C THR A 269 -21.12 -0.02 -6.75
N LEU A 270 -19.93 0.16 -6.18
CA LEU A 270 -19.76 0.44 -4.75
C LEU A 270 -20.30 1.82 -4.38
N VAL A 271 -20.05 2.84 -5.21
CA VAL A 271 -20.60 4.21 -5.03
C VAL A 271 -22.12 4.20 -5.03
N GLU A 272 -22.75 3.45 -5.96
CA GLU A 272 -24.22 3.32 -5.99
C GLU A 272 -24.72 2.57 -4.75
N ALA A 273 -24.07 1.49 -4.33
CA ALA A 273 -24.43 0.76 -3.12
C ALA A 273 -24.32 1.64 -1.87
N ILE A 274 -23.27 2.46 -1.75
CA ILE A 274 -23.11 3.44 -0.66
C ILE A 274 -24.21 4.48 -0.70
N HIS A 275 -24.49 5.07 -1.88
CA HIS A 275 -25.55 6.06 -2.06
C HIS A 275 -26.91 5.52 -1.61
N LYS A 276 -27.25 4.29 -1.98
CA LYS A 276 -28.51 3.65 -1.59
C LYS A 276 -28.52 3.24 -0.10
N THR A 277 -27.40 2.83 0.46
CA THR A 277 -27.28 2.56 1.89
C THR A 277 -27.56 3.82 2.71
N LEU A 278 -27.07 4.98 2.26
CA LEU A 278 -27.30 6.28 2.91
C LEU A 278 -28.77 6.77 2.86
N GLN A 279 -29.62 6.15 2.06
CA GLN A 279 -31.07 6.39 2.14
C GLN A 279 -31.71 5.74 3.39
N ARG A 280 -31.02 4.78 4.02
CA ARG A 280 -31.48 4.04 5.20
C ARG A 280 -30.62 4.31 6.43
N GLU A 281 -29.37 4.72 6.25
CA GLU A 281 -28.40 5.00 7.31
C GLU A 281 -28.00 6.49 7.26
N SER A 282 -27.87 7.11 8.43
CA SER A 282 -27.43 8.51 8.52
C SER A 282 -25.99 8.68 8.04
N GLN A 283 -25.15 7.69 8.32
CA GLN A 283 -23.72 7.76 8.06
C GLN A 283 -23.11 6.36 7.87
N VAL A 284 -22.12 6.23 6.97
CA VAL A 284 -21.34 5.00 6.75
C VAL A 284 -19.85 5.27 6.87
N LEU A 285 -19.09 4.20 7.17
CA LEU A 285 -17.63 4.22 7.16
C LEU A 285 -17.10 3.55 5.89
N VAL A 286 -16.24 4.25 5.15
CA VAL A 286 -15.59 3.75 3.94
C VAL A 286 -14.09 3.69 4.16
N CYS A 287 -13.50 2.52 3.99
CA CYS A 287 -12.08 2.29 4.19
C CYS A 287 -11.43 1.62 2.97
N ALA A 288 -10.13 1.86 2.81
CA ALA A 288 -9.28 1.10 1.89
C ALA A 288 -7.86 0.95 2.48
N GLN A 289 -7.05 0.07 1.88
CA GLN A 289 -5.67 -0.14 2.33
C GLN A 289 -4.79 1.08 2.08
N SER A 290 -4.89 1.72 0.92
CA SER A 290 -4.06 2.86 0.52
C SER A 290 -4.82 4.19 0.54
N ASN A 291 -4.10 5.30 0.73
CA ASN A 291 -4.68 6.64 0.62
C ASN A 291 -5.26 6.88 -0.79
N MET A 292 -4.56 6.43 -1.82
CA MET A 292 -4.99 6.61 -3.21
C MET A 292 -6.33 5.93 -3.49
N ALA A 293 -6.56 4.72 -2.96
CA ALA A 293 -7.83 4.03 -3.10
C ALA A 293 -8.97 4.73 -2.33
N VAL A 294 -8.68 5.23 -1.12
CA VAL A 294 -9.67 6.03 -0.34
C VAL A 294 -10.03 7.31 -1.07
N ASP A 295 -9.05 8.03 -1.61
CA ASP A 295 -9.29 9.29 -2.31
C ASP A 295 -10.07 9.09 -3.60
N TRP A 296 -9.76 8.02 -4.34
CA TRP A 296 -10.48 7.66 -5.56
C TRP A 296 -11.97 7.40 -5.32
N ILE A 297 -12.30 6.57 -4.32
CA ILE A 297 -13.70 6.30 -3.99
C ILE A 297 -14.39 7.53 -3.40
N ALA A 298 -13.70 8.30 -2.55
CA ALA A 298 -14.21 9.52 -1.96
C ALA A 298 -14.53 10.59 -3.03
N GLU A 299 -13.65 10.76 -4.03
CA GLU A 299 -13.88 11.65 -5.18
C GLU A 299 -15.17 11.25 -5.92
N LYS A 300 -15.36 9.97 -6.20
CA LYS A 300 -16.57 9.47 -6.88
C LYS A 300 -17.85 9.67 -6.05
N LEU A 301 -17.75 9.60 -4.73
CA LEU A 301 -18.87 9.90 -3.84
C LEU A 301 -19.20 11.40 -3.83
N VAL A 302 -18.19 12.25 -3.82
CA VAL A 302 -18.35 13.71 -3.94
C VAL A 302 -18.95 14.09 -5.29
N ASP A 303 -18.46 13.51 -6.40
CA ASP A 303 -19.03 13.70 -7.74
C ASP A 303 -20.54 13.32 -7.80
N ARG A 304 -20.97 12.40 -6.93
CA ARG A 304 -22.39 11.99 -6.77
C ARG A 304 -23.17 12.91 -5.82
N GLY A 305 -22.56 13.98 -5.30
CA GLY A 305 -23.19 14.93 -4.38
C GLY A 305 -23.28 14.43 -2.93
N ILE A 306 -22.51 13.43 -2.54
CA ILE A 306 -22.49 12.89 -1.17
C ILE A 306 -21.47 13.67 -0.33
N SER A 307 -21.89 14.14 0.85
CA SER A 307 -20.98 14.80 1.80
C SER A 307 -20.00 13.80 2.40
N VAL A 308 -18.72 13.98 2.10
CA VAL A 308 -17.61 13.11 2.58
C VAL A 308 -16.74 13.90 3.55
N LEU A 309 -16.36 13.29 4.68
CA LEU A 309 -15.30 13.75 5.56
C LEU A 309 -14.13 12.78 5.49
N ARG A 310 -13.01 13.24 4.96
CA ARG A 310 -11.79 12.44 4.79
C ARG A 310 -10.94 12.53 6.05
N ILE A 311 -10.87 11.43 6.80
CA ILE A 311 -9.98 11.31 7.96
C ILE A 311 -8.62 10.81 7.49
N GLY A 312 -7.62 11.59 7.68
CA GLY A 312 -6.27 11.28 7.29
C GLY A 312 -5.56 12.56 6.89
N ASN A 313 -4.27 12.49 6.78
CA ASN A 313 -3.48 13.69 6.65
C ASN A 313 -3.58 14.34 5.28
N PRO A 314 -3.80 15.66 5.20
CA PRO A 314 -3.98 16.41 3.97
C PRO A 314 -2.89 16.23 2.91
N THR A 315 -1.65 16.04 3.30
CA THR A 315 -0.54 15.95 2.34
C THR A 315 -0.42 14.58 1.64
N ARG A 316 -1.17 13.58 2.09
CA ARG A 316 -1.32 12.27 1.42
C ARG A 316 -2.59 12.14 0.58
N VAL A 317 -3.37 13.19 0.56
CA VAL A 317 -4.66 13.27 -0.12
C VAL A 317 -4.44 13.98 -1.45
N ASN A 318 -5.08 13.51 -2.51
CA ASN A 318 -4.99 14.20 -3.80
C ASN A 318 -5.59 15.61 -3.73
N ASP A 319 -5.18 16.49 -4.64
CA ASP A 319 -5.56 17.91 -4.61
C ASP A 319 -7.09 18.14 -4.63
N LYS A 320 -7.85 17.29 -5.34
CA LYS A 320 -9.30 17.38 -5.41
C LYS A 320 -9.99 17.07 -4.08
N MET A 321 -9.40 16.14 -3.30
CA MET A 321 -9.96 15.73 -2.01
C MET A 321 -9.45 16.55 -0.83
N LEU A 322 -8.48 17.44 -1.06
CA LEU A 322 -7.82 18.20 -0.01
C LEU A 322 -8.81 19.03 0.83
N SER A 323 -9.77 19.70 0.17
CA SER A 323 -10.82 20.51 0.83
C SER A 323 -11.81 19.68 1.66
N PHE A 324 -11.88 18.36 1.43
CA PHE A 324 -12.76 17.43 2.16
C PHE A 324 -12.08 16.78 3.35
N THR A 325 -10.80 17.08 3.59
CA THR A 325 -10.09 16.59 4.78
C THR A 325 -10.59 17.24 6.05
N TYR A 326 -10.58 16.47 7.13
CA TYR A 326 -10.98 16.96 8.45
C TYR A 326 -10.22 18.23 8.83
N GLU A 327 -8.90 18.24 8.64
CA GLU A 327 -8.02 19.37 8.98
C GLU A 327 -8.43 20.64 8.23
N ARG A 328 -8.66 20.57 6.93
CA ARG A 328 -9.04 21.72 6.12
C ARG A 328 -10.44 22.21 6.42
N ARG A 329 -11.39 21.31 6.65
CA ARG A 329 -12.75 21.68 7.06
C ARG A 329 -12.77 22.28 8.46
N PHE A 330 -11.95 21.76 9.36
CA PHE A 330 -11.78 22.30 10.72
C PHE A 330 -11.22 23.74 10.69
N GLU A 331 -10.21 23.98 9.86
CA GLU A 331 -9.62 25.31 9.64
C GLU A 331 -10.59 26.30 8.99
N ALA A 332 -11.42 25.82 8.09
CA ALA A 332 -12.40 26.65 7.36
C ALA A 332 -13.67 26.95 8.18
N HIS A 333 -13.85 26.34 9.35
CA HIS A 333 -15.04 26.53 10.18
C HIS A 333 -15.13 27.96 10.73
N PRO A 334 -16.32 28.59 10.75
CA PRO A 334 -16.50 29.98 11.24
C PRO A 334 -15.99 30.22 12.66
N ASP A 335 -16.07 29.25 13.54
CA ASP A 335 -15.59 29.33 14.93
C ASP A 335 -14.08 29.11 15.09
N TYR A 336 -13.40 28.64 14.07
CA TYR A 336 -11.97 28.34 14.16
C TYR A 336 -11.09 29.55 14.54
N PRO A 337 -11.30 30.78 14.00
CA PRO A 337 -10.50 31.94 14.39
C PRO A 337 -10.61 32.25 15.90
N GLN A 338 -11.80 32.08 16.49
CA GLN A 338 -12.01 32.25 17.94
C GLN A 338 -11.28 31.17 18.72
N LEU A 339 -11.38 29.91 18.32
CA LEU A 339 -10.66 28.79 18.93
C LEU A 339 -9.15 29.01 18.86
N TRP A 340 -8.64 29.45 17.72
CA TRP A 340 -7.22 29.74 17.54
C TRP A 340 -6.72 30.83 18.47
N SER A 341 -7.50 31.92 18.63
CA SER A 341 -7.19 33.01 19.53
C SER A 341 -7.15 32.56 20.99
N LEU A 342 -8.09 31.72 21.42
CA LEU A 342 -8.08 31.12 22.78
C LEU A 342 -6.86 30.22 22.99
N ARG A 343 -6.52 29.38 22.03
CA ARG A 343 -5.33 28.51 22.08
C ARG A 343 -4.03 29.35 22.15
N LYS A 344 -3.97 30.47 21.42
CA LYS A 344 -2.86 31.42 21.49
C LYS A 344 -2.76 32.04 22.89
N ALA A 345 -3.84 32.57 23.43
CA ALA A 345 -3.88 33.15 24.77
C ALA A 345 -3.49 32.14 25.87
N MET A 346 -3.91 30.86 25.73
CA MET A 346 -3.48 29.79 26.66
C MET A 346 -1.98 29.52 26.57
N ARG A 347 -1.37 29.56 25.38
CA ARG A 347 0.09 29.42 25.22
C ARG A 347 0.86 30.57 25.84
N GLU A 348 0.41 31.80 25.60
CA GLU A 348 1.00 33.02 26.21
C GLU A 348 0.88 32.97 27.73
N LEU A 349 -0.26 32.55 28.26
CA LEU A 349 -0.46 32.41 29.69
C LEU A 349 0.47 31.32 30.29
N ARG A 350 0.66 30.18 29.58
CA ARG A 350 1.60 29.12 30.03
C ARG A 350 3.06 29.54 30.05
N SER A 351 3.47 30.53 29.26
CA SER A 351 4.83 31.04 29.26
C SER A 351 5.16 31.92 30.46
N GLN A 352 4.16 32.38 31.22
CA GLN A 352 4.36 33.19 32.41
C GLN A 352 4.94 32.35 33.56
N ARG A 353 5.99 32.87 34.22
CA ARG A 353 6.71 32.18 35.30
C ARG A 353 5.90 32.10 36.63
N LYS A 354 5.10 33.14 36.93
CA LYS A 354 4.29 33.19 38.17
C LYS A 354 2.89 32.60 37.92
N ARG A 355 2.54 31.57 38.70
CA ARG A 355 1.24 30.89 38.65
C ARG A 355 0.46 31.22 39.92
N SER A 356 -0.35 32.30 39.86
CA SER A 356 -1.29 32.68 40.94
C SER A 356 -2.63 31.98 40.81
N ASP A 357 -3.47 32.08 41.82
CA ASP A 357 -4.86 31.53 41.74
C ASP A 357 -5.64 32.17 40.59
N SER A 358 -5.47 33.45 40.36
CA SER A 358 -6.06 34.15 39.19
C SER A 358 -5.55 33.60 37.87
N TRP A 359 -4.29 33.16 37.80
CA TRP A 359 -3.74 32.47 36.63
C TRP A 359 -4.45 31.13 36.38
N HIS A 360 -4.67 30.33 37.46
CA HIS A 360 -5.37 29.04 37.36
C HIS A 360 -6.82 29.23 36.90
N GLN A 361 -7.54 30.18 37.48
CA GLN A 361 -8.92 30.49 37.10
C GLN A 361 -9.03 30.97 35.65
N LYS A 362 -8.12 31.84 35.20
CA LYS A 362 -8.08 32.31 33.81
C LYS A 362 -7.75 31.18 32.84
N MET A 363 -6.77 30.33 33.19
CA MET A 363 -6.42 29.17 32.37
C MET A 363 -7.59 28.19 32.21
N GLU A 364 -8.31 27.91 33.30
CA GLU A 364 -9.46 26.98 33.25
C GLU A 364 -10.64 27.54 32.45
N ARG A 365 -10.93 28.85 32.55
CA ARG A 365 -11.93 29.52 31.70
C ARG A 365 -11.58 29.43 30.21
N LEU A 366 -10.33 29.73 29.85
CA LEU A 366 -9.85 29.65 28.46
C LEU A 366 -9.93 28.22 27.93
N LYS A 367 -9.53 27.24 28.76
CA LYS A 367 -9.56 25.83 28.41
C LYS A 367 -10.98 25.34 28.21
N SER A 368 -11.91 25.64 29.13
CA SER A 368 -13.32 25.26 29.00
C SER A 368 -13.94 25.83 27.73
N ARG A 369 -13.71 27.11 27.44
CA ARG A 369 -14.23 27.74 26.23
C ARG A 369 -13.62 27.18 24.94
N ALA A 370 -12.31 26.89 24.94
CA ALA A 370 -11.66 26.26 23.81
C ALA A 370 -12.21 24.84 23.54
N THR A 371 -12.42 24.07 24.62
CA THR A 371 -12.99 22.72 24.53
C THR A 371 -14.43 22.76 24.00
N GLU A 372 -15.25 23.72 24.47
CA GLU A 372 -16.63 23.90 23.97
C GLU A 372 -16.66 24.18 22.46
N LEU A 373 -15.83 25.12 21.98
CA LEU A 373 -15.74 25.44 20.55
C LEU A 373 -15.24 24.23 19.74
N GLU A 374 -14.23 23.52 20.24
CA GLU A 374 -13.70 22.34 19.56
C GLU A 374 -14.75 21.23 19.45
N LEU A 375 -15.51 20.99 20.52
CA LEU A 375 -16.63 20.04 20.48
C LEU A 375 -17.72 20.45 19.51
N ARG A 376 -18.06 21.74 19.45
CA ARG A 376 -19.07 22.27 18.51
C ARG A 376 -18.62 22.10 17.07
N ILE A 377 -17.39 22.51 16.73
CA ILE A 377 -16.83 22.34 15.38
C ILE A 377 -16.86 20.85 14.98
N ASN A 378 -16.42 19.97 15.88
CA ASN A 378 -16.44 18.54 15.62
C ASN A 378 -17.86 18.01 15.42
N ALA A 379 -18.82 18.41 16.25
CA ALA A 379 -20.21 17.97 16.15
C ALA A 379 -20.83 18.39 14.81
N GLU A 380 -20.55 19.60 14.33
CA GLU A 380 -21.04 20.11 13.05
C GLU A 380 -20.37 19.36 11.88
N LEU A 381 -19.04 19.23 11.86
CA LEU A 381 -18.32 18.54 10.77
C LEU A 381 -18.72 17.07 10.65
N PHE A 382 -18.83 16.35 11.76
CA PHE A 382 -19.27 14.96 11.75
C PHE A 382 -20.77 14.82 11.51
N GLY A 383 -21.59 15.79 11.93
CA GLY A 383 -23.04 15.80 11.68
C GLY A 383 -23.40 16.03 10.21
N GLU A 384 -22.64 16.85 9.49
CA GLU A 384 -22.82 17.13 8.07
C GLU A 384 -22.35 15.99 7.16
N ALA A 385 -21.35 15.22 7.61
CA ALA A 385 -20.76 14.16 6.81
C ALA A 385 -21.69 12.95 6.74
N ARG A 386 -21.98 12.49 5.52
CA ARG A 386 -22.74 11.26 5.28
C ARG A 386 -21.78 10.05 5.16
N VAL A 387 -20.56 10.29 4.71
CA VAL A 387 -19.51 9.30 4.58
C VAL A 387 -18.26 9.76 5.34
N ILE A 388 -17.79 8.90 6.23
CA ILE A 388 -16.46 9.03 6.83
C ILE A 388 -15.51 8.14 6.02
N ALA A 389 -14.51 8.75 5.40
CA ALA A 389 -13.54 8.03 4.55
C ALA A 389 -12.15 8.01 5.19
N SER A 390 -11.52 6.84 5.32
CA SER A 390 -10.17 6.72 5.89
C SER A 390 -9.43 5.48 5.38
N THR A 391 -8.11 5.41 5.60
CA THR A 391 -7.43 4.12 5.48
C THR A 391 -7.85 3.18 6.61
N LEU A 392 -7.61 1.87 6.44
CA LEU A 392 -7.92 0.88 7.49
C LEU A 392 -7.25 1.24 8.82
N THR A 393 -5.98 1.63 8.80
CA THR A 393 -5.26 2.09 10.00
C THR A 393 -5.73 3.48 10.46
N GLY A 394 -6.11 4.35 9.53
CA GLY A 394 -6.70 5.66 9.80
C GLY A 394 -8.01 5.61 10.57
N ALA A 395 -8.78 4.52 10.44
CA ALA A 395 -9.98 4.28 11.23
C ALA A 395 -9.74 4.10 12.74
N ALA A 396 -8.48 3.96 13.17
CA ALA A 396 -8.10 4.00 14.58
C ALA A 396 -7.95 5.42 15.14
N ASN A 397 -8.10 6.47 14.32
CA ASN A 397 -7.97 7.86 14.75
C ASN A 397 -8.92 8.16 15.92
N ARG A 398 -8.41 8.91 16.93
CA ARG A 398 -9.15 9.30 18.12
C ARG A 398 -10.38 10.15 17.81
N LEU A 399 -10.38 10.88 16.71
CA LEU A 399 -11.55 11.63 16.24
C LEU A 399 -12.80 10.76 16.06
N LEU A 400 -12.61 9.46 15.79
CA LEU A 400 -13.68 8.49 15.63
C LEU A 400 -14.03 7.74 16.92
N ASP A 401 -13.42 8.11 18.07
CA ASP A 401 -13.72 7.43 19.34
C ASP A 401 -15.17 7.70 19.77
N GLY A 402 -15.85 6.64 20.18
CA GLY A 402 -17.28 6.68 20.51
C GLY A 402 -18.22 6.53 19.30
N MET A 403 -17.77 6.78 18.06
CA MET A 403 -18.62 6.64 16.87
C MET A 403 -18.91 5.18 16.53
N LYS A 404 -20.14 4.92 16.07
CA LYS A 404 -20.61 3.65 15.54
C LYS A 404 -21.30 3.87 14.19
N PHE A 405 -21.10 2.92 13.28
CA PHE A 405 -21.65 2.94 11.94
C PHE A 405 -22.48 1.68 11.70
N GLY A 406 -23.56 1.81 10.96
CA GLY A 406 -24.34 0.64 10.51
C GLY A 406 -23.50 -0.22 9.57
N THR A 407 -22.93 0.41 8.54
CA THR A 407 -22.18 -0.26 7.48
C THR A 407 -20.75 0.22 7.37
N LEU A 408 -19.82 -0.73 7.24
CA LEU A 408 -18.44 -0.53 6.81
C LEU A 408 -18.27 -1.04 5.38
N PHE A 409 -17.75 -0.19 4.51
CA PHE A 409 -17.29 -0.58 3.18
C PHE A 409 -15.76 -0.63 3.17
N ILE A 410 -15.18 -1.71 2.68
CA ILE A 410 -13.73 -1.87 2.51
C ILE A 410 -13.45 -2.08 1.03
N ASP A 411 -12.90 -1.07 0.36
CA ASP A 411 -12.44 -1.19 -1.03
C ASP A 411 -11.01 -1.71 -1.09
N GLU A 412 -10.65 -2.36 -2.20
CA GLU A 412 -9.37 -3.06 -2.40
C GLU A 412 -9.05 -4.05 -1.26
N ALA A 413 -10.08 -4.74 -0.77
CA ALA A 413 -9.99 -5.63 0.39
C ALA A 413 -9.05 -6.84 0.19
N ALA A 414 -8.83 -7.24 -1.05
CA ALA A 414 -7.88 -8.30 -1.41
C ALA A 414 -6.42 -7.93 -1.19
N GLN A 415 -6.11 -6.64 -1.02
CA GLN A 415 -4.75 -6.14 -0.75
C GLN A 415 -4.48 -5.88 0.73
N ALA A 416 -5.49 -6.03 1.58
CA ALA A 416 -5.39 -5.74 3.00
C ALA A 416 -5.02 -7.00 3.80
N LEU A 417 -4.02 -6.88 4.69
CA LEU A 417 -3.81 -7.91 5.71
C LEU A 417 -5.08 -8.08 6.54
N GLU A 418 -5.42 -9.32 6.88
CA GLU A 418 -6.59 -9.62 7.71
C GLU A 418 -6.62 -8.78 8.98
N ALA A 419 -5.48 -8.64 9.66
CA ALA A 419 -5.34 -7.86 10.89
C ALA A 419 -5.75 -6.38 10.74
N ALA A 420 -5.49 -5.79 9.57
CA ALA A 420 -5.86 -4.40 9.29
C ALA A 420 -7.38 -4.23 9.14
N CYS A 421 -8.08 -5.21 8.55
CA CYS A 421 -9.54 -5.18 8.42
C CYS A 421 -10.27 -5.17 9.77
N TRP A 422 -9.69 -5.79 10.81
CA TRP A 422 -10.28 -5.81 12.16
C TRP A 422 -10.25 -4.44 12.86
N ILE A 423 -9.43 -3.48 12.39
CA ILE A 423 -9.34 -2.14 13.00
C ILE A 423 -10.67 -1.38 12.91
N PRO A 424 -11.28 -1.15 11.72
CA PRO A 424 -12.56 -0.45 11.60
C PRO A 424 -13.75 -1.29 12.09
N MET A 425 -13.70 -2.62 12.03
CA MET A 425 -14.84 -3.50 12.34
C MET A 425 -15.39 -3.35 13.76
N ARG A 426 -14.56 -2.91 14.71
CA ARG A 426 -15.02 -2.62 16.10
C ARG A 426 -16.12 -1.57 16.17
N ARG A 427 -16.27 -0.77 15.12
CA ARG A 427 -17.18 0.38 15.07
C ARG A 427 -18.43 0.12 14.24
N THR A 428 -18.59 -1.07 13.68
CA THR A 428 -19.60 -1.34 12.64
C THR A 428 -20.45 -2.54 12.94
N THR A 429 -21.65 -2.55 12.36
CA THR A 429 -22.61 -3.64 12.50
C THR A 429 -22.50 -4.65 11.38
N ARG A 430 -22.30 -4.21 10.15
CA ARG A 430 -22.11 -5.06 8.96
C ARG A 430 -20.95 -4.59 8.11
N VAL A 431 -20.44 -5.47 7.27
CA VAL A 431 -19.24 -5.20 6.46
C VAL A 431 -19.49 -5.60 5.01
N VAL A 432 -19.16 -4.70 4.10
CA VAL A 432 -19.14 -4.94 2.66
C VAL A 432 -17.69 -4.87 2.19
N PHE A 433 -17.18 -5.99 1.68
CA PHE A 433 -15.87 -6.06 1.06
C PHE A 433 -16.01 -5.86 -0.44
N ALA A 434 -15.16 -5.03 -1.03
CA ALA A 434 -15.02 -4.92 -2.47
C ALA A 434 -13.56 -5.14 -2.85
N GLY A 435 -13.31 -5.93 -3.89
CA GLY A 435 -11.95 -6.26 -4.29
C GLY A 435 -11.90 -7.39 -5.31
N ASP A 436 -10.70 -7.85 -5.57
CA ASP A 436 -10.45 -8.98 -6.47
C ASP A 436 -9.29 -9.83 -5.93
N HIS A 437 -9.62 -10.98 -5.36
CA HIS A 437 -8.63 -11.90 -4.79
C HIS A 437 -7.80 -12.64 -5.84
N CYS A 438 -8.16 -12.53 -7.12
CA CYS A 438 -7.37 -13.01 -8.25
C CYS A 438 -6.33 -11.96 -8.73
N GLN A 439 -6.26 -10.79 -8.06
CA GLN A 439 -5.23 -9.78 -8.25
C GLN A 439 -4.23 -9.78 -7.08
N LEU A 440 -3.39 -8.73 -6.97
CA LEU A 440 -2.30 -8.69 -6.00
C LEU A 440 -2.78 -8.89 -4.56
N PRO A 441 -2.13 -9.80 -3.83
CA PRO A 441 -2.34 -9.99 -2.39
C PRO A 441 -1.64 -8.88 -1.58
N PRO A 442 -1.85 -8.85 -0.25
CA PRO A 442 -1.05 -8.01 0.64
C PRO A 442 0.44 -8.29 0.49
N THR A 443 1.24 -7.24 0.57
CA THR A 443 2.70 -7.39 0.58
C THR A 443 3.17 -7.98 1.90
N VAL A 444 3.81 -9.15 1.84
CA VAL A 444 4.45 -9.84 2.97
C VAL A 444 5.91 -10.08 2.61
N LYS A 445 6.83 -9.55 3.40
CA LYS A 445 8.29 -9.64 3.14
C LYS A 445 8.91 -10.91 3.72
N SER A 446 8.39 -11.39 4.84
CA SER A 446 8.85 -12.62 5.45
C SER A 446 8.33 -13.84 4.69
N ILE A 447 9.25 -14.59 4.07
CA ILE A 447 8.91 -15.84 3.39
C ILE A 447 8.27 -16.85 4.37
N ALA A 448 8.71 -16.86 5.62
CA ALA A 448 8.15 -17.74 6.65
C ALA A 448 6.71 -17.35 6.99
N ALA A 449 6.41 -16.06 7.15
CA ALA A 449 5.05 -15.56 7.40
C ALA A 449 4.13 -15.81 6.19
N LEU A 450 4.65 -15.60 4.97
CA LEU A 450 3.90 -15.84 3.73
C LEU A 450 3.53 -17.34 3.59
N ARG A 451 4.50 -18.24 3.78
CA ARG A 451 4.26 -19.70 3.74
C ARG A 451 3.33 -20.16 4.87
N GLY A 452 3.33 -19.48 6.00
CA GLY A 452 2.43 -19.72 7.13
C GLY A 452 0.99 -19.26 6.88
N GLY A 453 0.73 -18.50 5.81
CA GLY A 453 -0.60 -18.04 5.41
C GLY A 453 -0.94 -16.60 5.81
N LEU A 454 0.05 -15.76 6.15
CA LEU A 454 -0.20 -14.34 6.46
C LEU A 454 -0.77 -13.57 5.26
N GLY A 455 -0.44 -13.99 4.03
CA GLY A 455 -0.95 -13.38 2.80
C GLY A 455 -2.41 -13.71 2.47
N LYS A 456 -3.05 -14.64 3.21
CA LYS A 456 -4.47 -14.95 3.02
C LYS A 456 -5.31 -13.83 3.64
N THR A 457 -6.10 -13.16 2.83
CA THR A 457 -6.92 -12.03 3.25
C THR A 457 -8.22 -12.47 3.91
N LEU A 458 -8.84 -11.56 4.66
CA LEU A 458 -10.16 -11.81 5.23
C LEU A 458 -11.22 -11.97 4.12
N MET A 459 -11.08 -11.20 3.03
CA MET A 459 -11.94 -11.35 1.85
C MET A 459 -11.85 -12.76 1.24
N GLU A 460 -10.64 -13.30 1.01
CA GLU A 460 -10.44 -14.67 0.51
C GLU A 460 -11.09 -15.70 1.44
N ARG A 461 -10.94 -15.53 2.74
CA ARG A 461 -11.55 -16.42 3.73
C ARG A 461 -13.08 -16.42 3.64
N ILE A 462 -13.69 -15.24 3.46
CA ILE A 462 -15.14 -15.12 3.30
C ILE A 462 -15.60 -15.73 1.98
N VAL A 463 -14.87 -15.52 0.88
CA VAL A 463 -15.17 -16.14 -0.43
C VAL A 463 -15.17 -17.66 -0.34
N GLU A 464 -14.24 -18.26 0.42
CA GLU A 464 -14.17 -19.71 0.61
C GLU A 464 -15.28 -20.24 1.54
N ASN A 465 -15.52 -19.56 2.67
CA ASN A 465 -16.45 -20.04 3.70
C ASN A 465 -17.91 -19.70 3.40
N HIS A 466 -18.18 -18.61 2.67
CA HIS A 466 -19.49 -18.05 2.39
C HIS A 466 -19.63 -17.62 0.93
N PRO A 467 -19.55 -18.56 -0.04
CA PRO A 467 -19.71 -18.25 -1.46
C PRO A 467 -21.09 -17.64 -1.77
N GLU A 468 -22.11 -17.89 -0.94
CA GLU A 468 -23.43 -17.28 -1.02
C GLU A 468 -23.42 -15.76 -0.74
N ALA A 469 -22.44 -15.24 0.00
CA ALA A 469 -22.26 -13.83 0.26
C ALA A 469 -21.38 -13.12 -0.79
N VAL A 470 -21.15 -13.74 -1.95
CA VAL A 470 -20.27 -13.21 -3.00
C VAL A 470 -21.06 -12.95 -4.27
N THR A 471 -20.98 -11.74 -4.78
CA THR A 471 -21.46 -11.42 -6.13
C THR A 471 -20.28 -11.03 -7.03
N LEU A 472 -20.10 -11.79 -8.09
CA LEU A 472 -19.12 -11.52 -9.14
C LEU A 472 -19.71 -10.51 -10.14
N LEU A 473 -18.97 -9.43 -10.44
CA LEU A 473 -19.28 -8.54 -11.54
C LEU A 473 -18.80 -9.17 -12.85
N GLY A 474 -19.75 -9.57 -13.69
CA GLY A 474 -19.49 -10.44 -14.85
C GLY A 474 -19.27 -9.71 -16.18
N VAL A 475 -19.31 -8.37 -16.23
CA VAL A 475 -19.12 -7.62 -17.47
C VAL A 475 -18.04 -6.58 -17.31
N GLN A 476 -17.00 -6.64 -18.15
CA GLN A 476 -15.89 -5.68 -18.16
C GLN A 476 -16.00 -4.68 -19.32
N TYR A 477 -15.52 -3.45 -19.13
CA TYR A 477 -15.62 -2.29 -20.02
C TYR A 477 -14.26 -1.68 -20.36
N ARG A 478 -13.16 -2.39 -20.09
CA ARG A 478 -11.80 -1.89 -20.27
C ARG A 478 -11.11 -2.44 -21.49
N MET A 479 -11.02 -3.75 -21.56
CA MET A 479 -10.10 -4.47 -22.46
C MET A 479 -10.80 -4.98 -23.70
N ASN A 480 -10.02 -5.11 -24.77
CA ASN A 480 -10.36 -5.97 -25.89
C ASN A 480 -10.74 -7.38 -25.41
N GLU A 481 -11.71 -8.02 -26.07
CA GLU A 481 -12.23 -9.34 -25.68
C GLU A 481 -11.11 -10.40 -25.62
N HIS A 482 -10.21 -10.42 -26.59
CA HIS A 482 -9.15 -11.43 -26.64
C HIS A 482 -8.21 -11.34 -25.42
N ILE A 483 -7.85 -10.12 -24.98
CA ILE A 483 -7.04 -9.91 -23.78
C ILE A 483 -7.76 -10.41 -22.53
N MET A 484 -9.05 -10.06 -22.38
CA MET A 484 -9.81 -10.46 -21.20
C MET A 484 -10.12 -11.95 -21.20
N LYS A 485 -10.33 -12.58 -22.35
CA LYS A 485 -10.70 -14.00 -22.47
C LYS A 485 -9.70 -14.90 -21.76
N PHE A 486 -8.40 -14.71 -21.96
CA PHE A 486 -7.38 -15.49 -21.26
C PHE A 486 -7.49 -15.39 -19.75
N SER A 487 -7.59 -14.15 -19.24
CA SER A 487 -7.75 -13.91 -17.80
C SER A 487 -9.08 -14.43 -17.25
N SER A 488 -10.18 -14.31 -18.01
CA SER A 488 -11.48 -14.83 -17.64
C SER A 488 -11.47 -16.35 -17.49
N ASP A 489 -10.91 -17.06 -18.46
CA ASP A 489 -10.86 -18.52 -18.48
C ASP A 489 -9.96 -19.07 -17.36
N TRP A 490 -8.84 -18.42 -17.06
CA TRP A 490 -7.88 -18.90 -16.07
C TRP A 490 -8.26 -18.56 -14.63
N PHE A 491 -8.66 -17.30 -14.37
CA PHE A 491 -8.86 -16.80 -13.02
C PHE A 491 -10.31 -16.70 -12.57
N TYR A 492 -11.25 -16.59 -13.50
CA TYR A 492 -12.65 -16.31 -13.19
C TYR A 492 -13.61 -17.39 -13.72
N GLY A 493 -13.07 -18.54 -14.14
CA GLY A 493 -13.86 -19.68 -14.62
C GLY A 493 -14.72 -19.37 -15.85
N GLY A 494 -14.26 -18.48 -16.73
CA GLY A 494 -14.96 -18.05 -17.93
C GLY A 494 -16.19 -17.16 -17.70
N LYS A 495 -16.40 -16.67 -16.47
CA LYS A 495 -17.61 -15.93 -16.07
C LYS A 495 -17.57 -14.44 -16.37
N VAL A 496 -16.43 -13.89 -16.75
CA VAL A 496 -16.28 -12.45 -17.08
C VAL A 496 -16.35 -12.29 -18.58
N GLN A 497 -17.33 -11.53 -19.02
CA GLN A 497 -17.60 -11.24 -20.42
C GLN A 497 -17.18 -9.81 -20.74
N THR A 498 -16.93 -9.54 -22.02
CA THR A 498 -16.58 -8.20 -22.50
C THR A 498 -17.82 -7.48 -23.00
N ALA A 499 -17.99 -6.24 -22.59
CA ALA A 499 -19.08 -5.39 -23.08
C ALA A 499 -18.93 -5.14 -24.59
N PRO A 500 -20.05 -5.08 -25.36
CA PRO A 500 -20.00 -4.90 -26.81
C PRO A 500 -19.19 -3.69 -27.27
N GLU A 501 -19.21 -2.59 -26.51
CA GLU A 501 -18.56 -1.31 -26.84
C GLU A 501 -17.04 -1.38 -26.87
N VAL A 502 -16.45 -2.36 -26.17
CA VAL A 502 -15.00 -2.52 -26.06
C VAL A 502 -14.50 -3.84 -26.67
N LYS A 503 -15.43 -4.66 -27.18
CA LYS A 503 -15.14 -6.01 -27.67
C LYS A 503 -14.01 -6.06 -28.69
N ASN A 504 -14.07 -5.17 -29.68
CA ASN A 504 -13.12 -5.11 -30.78
C ASN A 504 -12.18 -3.88 -30.67
N ARG A 505 -11.98 -3.38 -29.44
CA ARG A 505 -11.11 -2.20 -29.22
C ARG A 505 -9.68 -2.52 -29.68
N GLY A 506 -9.14 -1.69 -30.58
CA GLY A 506 -7.80 -1.83 -31.16
C GLY A 506 -7.24 -0.48 -31.60
N ILE A 507 -5.96 -0.43 -31.93
CA ILE A 507 -5.25 0.77 -32.42
C ILE A 507 -5.02 0.70 -33.91
N LEU A 508 -4.62 -0.46 -34.41
CA LEU A 508 -4.32 -0.72 -35.81
C LEU A 508 -5.30 -1.77 -36.33
N ASP A 509 -5.70 -1.63 -37.59
CA ASP A 509 -6.52 -2.61 -38.26
C ASP A 509 -5.70 -3.90 -38.44
N TYR A 510 -6.34 -5.03 -38.23
CA TYR A 510 -5.74 -6.36 -38.34
C TYR A 510 -4.55 -6.65 -37.42
N ASP A 511 -4.35 -5.82 -36.35
CA ASP A 511 -3.34 -6.08 -35.32
C ASP A 511 -3.91 -7.03 -34.24
N GLU A 512 -3.21 -8.12 -33.99
CA GLU A 512 -3.64 -9.07 -32.97
C GLU A 512 -3.55 -8.42 -31.58
N PRO A 513 -4.59 -8.49 -30.75
CA PRO A 513 -4.61 -7.86 -29.41
C PRO A 513 -3.55 -8.38 -28.46
N MET A 514 -3.11 -9.64 -28.62
CA MET A 514 -2.08 -10.26 -27.78
C MET A 514 -0.96 -10.85 -28.66
N GLN A 515 0.28 -10.61 -28.26
CA GLN A 515 1.45 -11.12 -28.93
C GLN A 515 2.51 -11.56 -27.92
N TRP A 516 3.16 -12.71 -28.16
CA TRP A 516 4.37 -13.13 -27.46
C TRP A 516 5.57 -13.02 -28.39
N ILE A 517 6.63 -12.37 -27.94
CA ILE A 517 7.92 -12.32 -28.64
C ILE A 517 8.86 -13.25 -27.88
N ASP A 518 9.19 -14.36 -28.49
CA ASP A 518 10.08 -15.34 -27.86
C ASP A 518 11.54 -14.89 -27.92
N THR A 519 12.19 -14.90 -26.77
CA THR A 519 13.61 -14.54 -26.63
C THR A 519 14.52 -15.77 -26.48
N SER A 520 14.01 -17.00 -26.64
CA SER A 520 14.78 -18.25 -26.47
C SER A 520 15.97 -18.34 -27.40
N LEU A 521 15.77 -17.93 -28.66
CA LEU A 521 16.80 -18.01 -29.75
C LEU A 521 17.70 -16.77 -29.81
N THR A 522 17.46 -15.74 -29.01
CA THR A 522 18.25 -14.50 -29.04
C THR A 522 19.54 -14.54 -28.24
N GLY A 523 19.81 -15.64 -27.52
CA GLY A 523 20.91 -15.74 -26.56
C GLY A 523 20.73 -14.86 -25.31
N ALA A 524 19.53 -14.31 -25.10
CA ALA A 524 19.21 -13.48 -23.93
C ALA A 524 19.29 -14.27 -22.63
N LYS A 525 20.16 -13.84 -21.71
CA LYS A 525 20.36 -14.46 -20.39
C LYS A 525 20.03 -13.48 -19.28
N GLU A 526 19.48 -14.02 -18.19
CA GLU A 526 19.28 -13.24 -16.97
C GLU A 526 20.58 -13.06 -16.21
N GLU A 527 20.83 -11.87 -15.67
CA GLU A 527 21.99 -11.53 -14.86
C GLU A 527 21.53 -11.09 -13.45
N PHE A 528 22.34 -11.38 -12.43
CA PHE A 528 22.15 -10.83 -11.08
C PHE A 528 22.77 -9.43 -11.01
N VAL A 529 22.05 -8.50 -10.36
CA VAL A 529 22.52 -7.14 -10.14
C VAL A 529 22.54 -6.84 -8.65
N GLY A 530 23.75 -6.54 -8.13
CA GLY A 530 23.96 -6.14 -6.72
C GLY A 530 23.77 -7.26 -5.70
N GLU A 531 23.93 -6.90 -4.42
CA GLU A 531 23.80 -7.84 -3.29
C GLU A 531 22.34 -8.26 -3.00
N SER A 532 21.35 -7.63 -3.64
CA SER A 532 19.93 -7.80 -3.37
C SER A 532 19.19 -8.52 -4.49
N PHE A 533 19.51 -9.74 -4.83
CA PHE A 533 18.71 -10.62 -5.72
C PHE A 533 17.98 -9.93 -6.91
N GLY A 534 18.40 -8.73 -7.29
CA GLY A 534 17.91 -8.01 -8.45
C GLY A 534 18.29 -8.78 -9.72
N ARG A 535 17.35 -8.87 -10.67
CA ARG A 535 17.59 -9.52 -11.96
C ARG A 535 17.41 -8.54 -13.08
N ILE A 536 18.24 -8.69 -14.10
CA ILE A 536 18.20 -7.93 -15.33
C ILE A 536 18.45 -8.86 -16.50
N ASN A 537 17.82 -8.57 -17.63
CA ASN A 537 18.12 -9.17 -18.91
C ASN A 537 18.32 -8.04 -19.92
N LYS A 538 19.56 -7.74 -20.22
CA LYS A 538 19.94 -6.58 -21.04
C LYS A 538 19.48 -6.72 -22.50
N GLN A 539 19.58 -7.93 -23.04
CA GLN A 539 19.17 -8.21 -24.42
C GLN A 539 17.64 -8.12 -24.55
N GLU A 540 16.89 -8.69 -23.61
CA GLU A 540 15.43 -8.56 -23.58
C GLU A 540 15.01 -7.10 -23.38
N ALA A 541 15.75 -6.31 -22.56
CA ALA A 541 15.48 -4.89 -22.39
C ALA A 541 15.69 -4.12 -23.72
N GLN A 542 16.77 -4.41 -24.46
CA GLN A 542 17.00 -3.79 -25.77
C GLN A 542 15.88 -4.16 -26.75
N LEU A 543 15.52 -5.44 -26.83
CA LEU A 543 14.41 -5.90 -27.66
C LEU A 543 13.08 -5.24 -27.27
N THR A 544 12.87 -4.99 -25.95
CA THR A 544 11.70 -4.24 -25.47
C THR A 544 11.67 -2.81 -26.03
N ILE A 545 12.82 -2.13 -26.08
CA ILE A 545 12.93 -0.78 -26.66
C ILE A 545 12.70 -0.82 -28.17
N ASP A 546 13.28 -1.79 -28.88
CA ASP A 546 13.11 -1.96 -30.30
C ASP A 546 11.64 -2.27 -30.67
N THR A 547 10.99 -3.08 -29.89
CA THR A 547 9.53 -3.37 -29.98
C THR A 547 8.71 -2.11 -29.78
N LEU A 548 9.03 -1.32 -28.75
CA LEU A 548 8.36 -0.05 -28.45
C LEU A 548 8.50 0.96 -29.60
N ARG A 549 9.71 1.11 -30.16
CA ARG A 549 9.97 1.96 -31.32
C ARG A 549 9.19 1.49 -32.55
N SER A 550 9.31 0.20 -32.87
CA SER A 550 8.63 -0.42 -34.01
C SER A 550 7.11 -0.25 -33.91
N TYR A 551 6.53 -0.42 -32.71
CA TYR A 551 5.09 -0.27 -32.55
C TYR A 551 4.64 1.18 -32.70
N TYR A 552 5.36 2.15 -32.14
CA TYR A 552 5.06 3.57 -32.36
C TYR A 552 5.29 3.99 -33.84
N ALA A 553 6.25 3.40 -34.52
CA ALA A 553 6.45 3.64 -35.96
C ALA A 553 5.27 3.15 -36.79
N LYS A 554 4.69 1.98 -36.45
CA LYS A 554 3.47 1.44 -37.09
C LYS A 554 2.25 2.33 -36.85
N ILE A 555 2.09 2.88 -35.64
CA ILE A 555 0.98 3.80 -35.31
C ILE A 555 1.16 5.12 -36.05
N GLY A 556 2.39 5.56 -36.23
CA GLY A 556 2.74 6.89 -36.69
C GLY A 556 2.85 7.90 -35.54
N ARG A 557 3.95 8.65 -35.51
CA ARG A 557 4.27 9.57 -34.40
C ARG A 557 3.22 10.65 -34.17
N THR A 558 2.72 11.26 -35.26
CA THR A 558 1.69 12.31 -35.20
C THR A 558 0.42 11.75 -34.56
N ARG A 559 -0.08 10.63 -35.08
CA ARG A 559 -1.29 9.97 -34.53
C ARG A 559 -1.12 9.59 -33.05
N ALA A 560 0.04 9.04 -32.66
CA ALA A 560 0.30 8.67 -31.28
C ALA A 560 0.25 9.87 -30.31
N LEU A 561 0.68 11.05 -30.75
CA LEU A 561 0.64 12.29 -29.95
C LEU A 561 -0.76 12.90 -29.93
N ASP A 562 -1.46 12.95 -31.07
CA ASP A 562 -2.78 13.56 -31.20
C ASP A 562 -3.86 12.76 -30.43
N GLU A 563 -3.86 11.42 -30.59
CA GLU A 563 -4.77 10.52 -29.90
C GLU A 563 -4.29 10.17 -28.48
N ARG A 564 -3.09 10.62 -28.07
CA ARG A 564 -2.45 10.35 -26.78
C ARG A 564 -2.37 8.86 -26.45
N ILE A 565 -1.98 8.04 -27.41
CA ILE A 565 -1.85 6.59 -27.25
C ILE A 565 -0.73 6.31 -26.25
N ASP A 566 -1.12 5.89 -25.05
CA ASP A 566 -0.21 5.67 -23.95
C ASP A 566 0.28 4.22 -23.86
N VAL A 567 1.57 4.06 -23.54
CA VAL A 567 2.21 2.75 -23.43
C VAL A 567 2.76 2.55 -22.03
N GLY A 568 2.42 1.40 -21.45
CA GLY A 568 3.00 0.91 -20.20
C GLY A 568 4.04 -0.17 -20.47
N VAL A 569 5.24 -0.03 -19.93
CA VAL A 569 6.26 -1.07 -19.94
C VAL A 569 6.35 -1.64 -18.53
N ILE A 570 6.06 -2.94 -18.39
CA ILE A 570 5.99 -3.63 -17.10
C ILE A 570 7.12 -4.65 -16.99
N SER A 571 7.80 -4.68 -15.86
CA SER A 571 8.70 -5.78 -15.53
C SER A 571 8.56 -6.20 -14.06
N PRO A 572 8.70 -7.50 -13.71
CA PRO A 572 8.64 -7.95 -12.33
C PRO A 572 9.83 -7.51 -11.47
N TYR A 573 10.93 -7.05 -12.07
CA TYR A 573 12.17 -6.71 -11.38
C TYR A 573 12.51 -5.22 -11.47
N ARG A 574 12.73 -4.58 -10.31
CA ARG A 574 13.10 -3.14 -10.24
C ARG A 574 14.37 -2.81 -11.02
N ALA A 575 15.36 -3.71 -11.01
CA ALA A 575 16.61 -3.50 -11.76
C ALA A 575 16.32 -3.37 -13.26
N GLN A 576 15.47 -4.24 -13.83
CA GLN A 576 15.04 -4.16 -15.22
C GLN A 576 14.28 -2.86 -15.52
N VAL A 577 13.37 -2.47 -14.64
CA VAL A 577 12.62 -1.21 -14.75
C VAL A 577 13.56 0.00 -14.80
N GLN A 578 14.57 0.05 -13.91
CA GLN A 578 15.55 1.15 -13.92
C GLN A 578 16.38 1.17 -15.22
N TYR A 579 16.79 0.00 -15.69
CA TYR A 579 17.55 -0.11 -16.93
C TYR A 579 16.71 0.30 -18.15
N LEU A 580 15.47 -0.16 -18.25
CA LEU A 580 14.54 0.27 -19.30
C LEU A 580 14.31 1.79 -19.30
N ARG A 581 14.16 2.39 -18.11
CA ARG A 581 14.06 3.87 -17.98
C ARG A 581 15.30 4.57 -18.49
N GLN A 582 16.51 4.03 -18.24
CA GLN A 582 17.75 4.60 -18.74
C GLN A 582 17.84 4.51 -20.27
N LEU A 583 17.47 3.37 -20.87
CA LEU A 583 17.44 3.19 -22.32
C LEU A 583 16.46 4.17 -22.98
N ILE A 584 15.23 4.29 -22.46
CA ILE A 584 14.24 5.24 -23.00
C ILE A 584 14.71 6.70 -22.86
N ARG A 585 15.42 7.05 -21.79
CA ARG A 585 15.98 8.41 -21.62
C ARG A 585 17.09 8.73 -22.62
N ARG A 586 17.82 7.73 -23.09
CA ARG A 586 18.93 7.90 -24.07
C ARG A 586 18.47 7.80 -25.51
N ASP A 587 17.27 7.30 -25.74
CA ASP A 587 16.72 7.07 -27.06
C ASP A 587 16.14 8.36 -27.65
N ASP A 588 16.69 8.82 -28.79
CA ASP A 588 16.27 10.07 -29.42
C ASP A 588 14.94 9.91 -30.19
N GLU A 589 14.64 8.72 -30.72
CA GLU A 589 13.38 8.47 -31.43
C GLU A 589 12.19 8.50 -30.48
N LEU A 590 12.37 7.97 -29.25
CA LEU A 590 11.35 7.97 -28.20
C LEU A 590 11.25 9.30 -27.46
N ARG A 591 12.21 10.22 -27.63
CA ARG A 591 12.25 11.51 -26.93
C ARG A 591 10.94 12.31 -26.99
N PRO A 592 10.26 12.46 -28.13
CA PRO A 592 9.01 13.20 -28.22
C PRO A 592 7.83 12.47 -27.55
N LEU A 593 7.90 11.13 -27.46
CA LEU A 593 6.83 10.26 -26.95
C LEU A 593 6.99 9.92 -25.46
N ARG A 594 8.07 10.37 -24.80
CA ARG A 594 8.38 9.99 -23.40
C ARG A 594 7.25 10.27 -22.43
N ARG A 595 6.44 11.31 -22.65
CA ARG A 595 5.29 11.63 -21.80
C ARG A 595 4.16 10.62 -21.88
N LEU A 596 4.11 9.83 -22.97
CA LEU A 596 3.14 8.77 -23.18
C LEU A 596 3.64 7.41 -22.70
N ILE A 597 4.93 7.30 -22.29
CA ILE A 597 5.55 6.05 -21.89
C ILE A 597 5.72 6.01 -20.37
N THR A 598 5.15 5.00 -19.75
CA THR A 598 5.31 4.74 -18.31
C THR A 598 6.03 3.42 -18.12
N VAL A 599 7.12 3.39 -17.34
CA VAL A 599 7.85 2.15 -17.03
C VAL A 599 7.77 1.89 -15.53
N ASN A 600 7.24 0.74 -15.12
CA ASN A 600 7.15 0.42 -13.69
C ASN A 600 7.11 -1.10 -13.44
N THR A 601 7.16 -1.50 -12.16
CA THR A 601 6.89 -2.86 -11.74
C THR A 601 5.39 -3.18 -11.84
N VAL A 602 5.03 -4.46 -11.77
CA VAL A 602 3.62 -4.89 -11.74
C VAL A 602 2.85 -4.20 -10.62
N ASP A 603 3.42 -4.16 -9.41
CA ASP A 603 2.80 -3.50 -8.24
C ASP A 603 2.60 -2.00 -8.48
N GLY A 604 3.56 -1.34 -9.17
CA GLY A 604 3.46 0.08 -9.49
C GLY A 604 2.45 0.43 -10.59
N PHE A 605 1.97 -0.56 -11.35
CA PHE A 605 0.89 -0.40 -12.32
C PHE A 605 -0.50 -0.72 -11.75
N GLN A 606 -0.58 -1.13 -10.49
CA GLN A 606 -1.86 -1.45 -9.90
C GLN A 606 -2.81 -0.24 -9.87
N GLY A 607 -4.07 -0.46 -10.24
CA GLY A 607 -5.06 0.61 -10.38
C GLY A 607 -4.94 1.45 -11.66
N GLN A 608 -3.85 1.29 -12.44
CA GLN A 608 -3.65 2.00 -13.71
C GLN A 608 -4.04 1.14 -14.90
N GLU A 609 -4.19 1.75 -16.06
CA GLU A 609 -4.41 1.09 -17.36
C GLU A 609 -3.74 1.89 -18.47
N ARG A 610 -3.40 1.24 -19.56
CA ARG A 610 -2.78 1.88 -20.73
C ARG A 610 -3.38 1.27 -22.01
N ASP A 611 -3.29 2.02 -23.09
CA ASP A 611 -3.73 1.53 -24.40
C ASP A 611 -2.92 0.32 -24.82
N VAL A 612 -1.60 0.40 -24.64
CA VAL A 612 -0.65 -0.68 -24.94
C VAL A 612 0.11 -1.06 -23.67
N ILE A 613 0.27 -2.34 -23.43
CA ILE A 613 1.17 -2.86 -22.40
C ILE A 613 2.23 -3.74 -23.06
N ILE A 614 3.48 -3.49 -22.68
CA ILE A 614 4.63 -4.33 -23.05
C ILE A 614 5.18 -4.91 -21.75
N ILE A 615 5.27 -6.26 -21.67
CA ILE A 615 5.77 -6.96 -20.49
C ILE A 615 7.14 -7.56 -20.80
N SER A 616 8.17 -7.21 -20.03
CA SER A 616 9.49 -7.85 -20.05
C SER A 616 9.60 -8.80 -18.87
N LEU A 617 9.60 -10.13 -19.15
CA LEU A 617 9.57 -11.18 -18.11
C LEU A 617 10.93 -11.42 -17.45
N VAL A 618 12.02 -11.09 -18.12
CA VAL A 618 13.43 -11.16 -17.66
C VAL A 618 13.99 -12.57 -17.50
N ARG A 619 13.15 -13.53 -17.09
CA ARG A 619 13.60 -14.89 -16.74
C ARG A 619 14.04 -15.68 -17.96
N ALA A 620 15.32 -16.10 -17.93
CA ALA A 620 15.96 -16.92 -18.96
C ALA A 620 17.00 -17.81 -18.30
N ASN A 621 16.63 -19.06 -17.98
CA ASN A 621 17.49 -20.05 -17.31
C ASN A 621 17.06 -21.48 -17.66
N ASP A 622 17.99 -22.42 -17.58
CA ASP A 622 17.79 -23.83 -17.99
C ASP A 622 16.92 -24.61 -16.97
N ASP A 623 16.87 -24.16 -15.71
CA ASP A 623 16.11 -24.82 -14.64
C ASP A 623 14.60 -24.56 -14.69
N GLY A 624 14.11 -23.66 -15.55
CA GLY A 624 12.71 -23.26 -15.60
C GLY A 624 12.24 -22.49 -14.35
N GLN A 625 13.16 -21.86 -13.64
CA GLN A 625 12.84 -21.08 -12.44
C GLN A 625 12.25 -19.74 -12.84
N ILE A 626 10.97 -19.54 -12.56
CA ILE A 626 10.22 -18.31 -12.90
C ILE A 626 10.19 -17.26 -11.77
N GLY A 627 10.68 -17.58 -10.56
CA GLY A 627 10.82 -16.63 -9.46
C GLY A 627 9.51 -15.97 -9.03
N PHE A 628 9.46 -14.65 -8.97
CA PHE A 628 8.27 -13.87 -8.59
C PHE A 628 7.06 -14.08 -9.50
N LEU A 629 7.27 -14.56 -10.72
CA LEU A 629 6.23 -14.87 -11.70
C LEU A 629 5.47 -16.16 -11.37
N SER A 630 5.87 -16.91 -10.33
CA SER A 630 5.11 -18.04 -9.79
C SER A 630 3.80 -17.61 -9.08
N ASP A 631 3.72 -16.35 -8.59
CA ASP A 631 2.45 -15.77 -8.18
C ASP A 631 1.69 -15.24 -9.40
N LEU A 632 0.81 -16.08 -9.94
CA LEU A 632 0.09 -15.82 -11.18
C LEU A 632 -0.84 -14.59 -11.10
N ARG A 633 -1.22 -14.16 -9.89
CA ARG A 633 -1.99 -12.94 -9.68
C ARG A 633 -1.26 -11.70 -10.20
N ARG A 634 0.09 -11.70 -10.14
CA ARG A 634 0.91 -10.65 -10.76
C ARG A 634 0.74 -10.62 -12.28
N MET A 635 0.72 -11.79 -12.91
CA MET A 635 0.49 -11.84 -14.36
C MET A 635 -0.93 -11.42 -14.72
N ASN A 636 -1.93 -11.82 -13.93
CA ASN A 636 -3.30 -11.35 -14.12
C ASN A 636 -3.38 -9.81 -14.06
N VAL A 637 -2.70 -9.20 -13.09
CA VAL A 637 -2.63 -7.73 -13.02
C VAL A 637 -1.91 -7.16 -14.23
N ALA A 638 -0.75 -7.69 -14.64
CA ALA A 638 0.02 -7.17 -15.77
C ALA A 638 -0.77 -7.24 -17.10
N ILE A 639 -1.37 -8.39 -17.39
CA ILE A 639 -2.20 -8.63 -18.58
C ILE A 639 -3.37 -7.64 -18.63
N THR A 640 -4.09 -7.51 -17.52
CA THR A 640 -5.32 -6.71 -17.43
C THR A 640 -5.09 -5.20 -17.30
N ARG A 641 -3.84 -4.73 -17.44
CA ARG A 641 -3.53 -3.29 -17.62
C ARG A 641 -3.71 -2.81 -19.04
N ALA A 642 -3.65 -3.72 -20.03
CA ALA A 642 -3.80 -3.40 -21.45
C ALA A 642 -5.26 -3.15 -21.82
N ARG A 643 -5.56 -2.05 -22.50
CA ARG A 643 -6.88 -1.78 -23.06
C ARG A 643 -7.03 -2.40 -24.46
N MET A 644 -6.03 -2.24 -25.33
CA MET A 644 -6.11 -2.54 -26.76
C MET A 644 -5.05 -3.51 -27.25
N LYS A 645 -3.81 -3.41 -26.73
CA LYS A 645 -2.68 -4.26 -27.17
C LYS A 645 -1.85 -4.71 -25.99
N LEU A 646 -1.51 -6.00 -25.98
CA LEU A 646 -0.58 -6.61 -25.06
C LEU A 646 0.55 -7.30 -25.81
N ILE A 647 1.80 -6.93 -25.51
CA ILE A 647 3.01 -7.55 -26.05
C ILE A 647 3.81 -8.12 -24.89
N ILE A 648 4.14 -9.40 -24.94
CA ILE A 648 4.91 -10.10 -23.90
C ILE A 648 6.26 -10.50 -24.52
N LEU A 649 7.36 -10.11 -23.87
CA LEU A 649 8.69 -10.55 -24.21
C LEU A 649 9.19 -11.50 -23.14
N GLY A 650 9.67 -12.68 -23.52
CA GLY A 650 10.17 -13.65 -22.56
C GLY A 650 10.68 -14.92 -23.22
N ASN A 651 11.61 -15.57 -22.54
CA ASN A 651 12.19 -16.84 -22.96
C ASN A 651 11.16 -17.98 -22.82
N ALA A 652 10.64 -18.45 -23.96
CA ALA A 652 9.61 -19.51 -23.96
C ALA A 652 10.15 -20.82 -23.36
N ALA A 653 11.39 -21.21 -23.65
CA ALA A 653 12.01 -22.44 -23.12
C ALA A 653 12.05 -22.47 -21.58
N THR A 654 12.24 -21.30 -20.94
CA THR A 654 12.17 -21.16 -19.47
C THR A 654 10.72 -21.12 -18.98
N MET A 655 9.89 -20.24 -19.59
CA MET A 655 8.58 -19.90 -19.04
C MET A 655 7.55 -21.01 -19.24
N THR A 656 7.55 -21.70 -20.39
CA THR A 656 6.56 -22.74 -20.73
C THR A 656 6.72 -24.03 -19.94
N LYS A 657 7.79 -24.19 -19.15
CA LYS A 657 7.87 -25.25 -18.15
C LYS A 657 6.77 -25.11 -17.07
N HIS A 658 6.21 -23.94 -16.90
CA HIS A 658 5.05 -23.72 -16.05
C HIS A 658 3.74 -23.70 -16.87
N GLY A 659 2.75 -24.50 -16.49
CA GLY A 659 1.51 -24.73 -17.26
C GLY A 659 0.71 -23.47 -17.61
N PHE A 660 0.71 -22.45 -16.75
CA PHE A 660 0.08 -21.15 -17.03
C PHE A 660 0.74 -20.46 -18.24
N TYR A 661 2.05 -20.34 -18.22
CA TYR A 661 2.80 -19.66 -19.29
C TYR A 661 2.78 -20.46 -20.59
N LYS A 662 2.77 -21.80 -20.51
CA LYS A 662 2.57 -22.65 -21.67
C LYS A 662 1.21 -22.38 -22.34
N LYS A 663 0.15 -22.28 -21.55
CA LYS A 663 -1.20 -21.93 -22.07
C LYS A 663 -1.25 -20.51 -22.61
N LEU A 664 -0.58 -19.53 -21.95
CA LEU A 664 -0.51 -18.14 -22.41
C LEU A 664 0.25 -18.03 -23.73
N PHE A 665 1.38 -18.72 -23.86
CA PHE A 665 2.18 -18.77 -25.09
C PHE A 665 1.38 -19.29 -26.27
N ARG A 666 0.69 -20.43 -26.10
CA ARG A 666 -0.24 -20.98 -27.12
C ARG A 666 -1.38 -20.02 -27.46
N PHE A 667 -1.94 -19.36 -26.46
CA PHE A 667 -3.02 -18.40 -26.66
C PHE A 667 -2.59 -17.17 -27.47
N CYS A 668 -1.30 -16.86 -27.49
CA CYS A 668 -0.69 -15.82 -28.33
C CYS A 668 -0.32 -16.32 -29.75
N GLY A 669 -0.83 -17.46 -30.21
CA GLY A 669 -0.69 -17.96 -31.57
C GLY A 669 0.57 -18.82 -31.84
N HIS A 670 1.20 -19.35 -30.78
CA HIS A 670 2.37 -20.23 -30.91
C HIS A 670 1.99 -21.71 -30.64
N ASP A 671 2.35 -22.61 -31.53
CA ASP A 671 2.16 -24.05 -31.38
C ASP A 671 3.32 -24.72 -30.63
N ASP A 672 3.09 -25.91 -30.03
CA ASP A 672 4.12 -26.66 -29.29
C ASP A 672 5.27 -27.15 -30.14
N GLU A 673 5.12 -27.25 -31.47
CA GLU A 673 6.17 -27.72 -32.38
C GLU A 673 7.40 -26.77 -32.42
N ALA A 674 7.20 -25.49 -32.10
CA ALA A 674 8.30 -24.53 -31.97
C ALA A 674 9.25 -24.78 -30.76
N LEU A 675 8.89 -25.71 -29.86
CA LEU A 675 9.67 -26.04 -28.65
C LEU A 675 10.46 -27.37 -28.77
N THR A 676 10.33 -28.08 -29.89
CA THR A 676 10.89 -29.44 -30.08
C THR A 676 12.01 -29.52 -31.11
N GLU A 677 12.44 -28.43 -31.73
CA GLU A 677 13.64 -28.39 -32.56
C GLU A 677 14.88 -28.04 -31.75
N GLU A 678 15.39 -29.01 -30.95
CA GLU A 678 16.78 -29.27 -30.60
C GLU A 678 16.99 -30.77 -30.27
#